data_23f91280e7425bce350fb6c025168156
#
_entry.id   23f91280e7425bce350fb6c025168156
#
_cell.length_a   1.000
_cell.length_b   1.000
_cell.length_c   1.000
_cell.angle_alpha   90.00
_cell.angle_beta   90.00
_cell.angle_gamma   90.00
#
_symmetry.space_group_name_H-M   'P 1'
#
loop_
_entity.id
_entity.type
_entity.pdbx_description
1 polymer ?
#
loop_
_entity_poly.entity_id
_entity_poly.type
_entity_poly.pdbx_seq_one_letter_code
_entity_poly.pdbx_strand_id
1 'polypeptide(L)'
;MKKATPLRYLVHLILVVAVAGMISVAAEVLIFNYQTVESLTFEEMDPSSSRSYDQDGCHYVEYSFDDSEIQDINITSDLPDNFEGYSVCSVFAIDEGSSVYYKLGDMYLGSDVTYRLHPTGKVQKILVSAGPVTANVIVENGTKESNARLHKDELELNVGGNVESAQSSVLAGAGIKKNDDGSIAVMDTLPIGLPSDYDPALYSKRALLSTPGDNILEPGEFYANFAAQFNTYIPIDISKKRLLLIFGGLLLAYALRPSSSLHRGSYKDRYFIASLFGLSSVIVLAVVVTHYGLLFPDATNQKQYIELAKALAQGHLYIDAQPSSELMAMDNPYDTNARIAAGVEYLWDYSYFNGHYYVYFGILPVLLYQLPFYLLTGSELPVVVSVVISSLLLVYGLEFLLLKMCNRWFGDMTKGMFLVLLSILFFGSWVMYACAVPGHYGLPIVTGLACLVWGLSFWIDGTKDNTIRPLESCLGSFLIALTLACRPQLLIGGLLGVVLLLGCFRRMDKKTFLKCLGIAIVPFVIVGLFIGWYNAARYGSPLDFGANYNLTTNDMTHRSFSVDRLPLALFAYLFQSPNLVFRYPYLVPTDLASGYYGLTIAENMWGGIFCLAPLLLCSLLLAFRRFREMLPATPLLMALCSFGCGLVLTIFDANGAGILMRYLMDFGIFFAISSVISVSFIWRAGSSSNALVSVSGEKGSFKAAGMFLVALLALTVLMQGLWLLNNAV
;
A
#
# COMPACT_ATOMS: atom_id res chain seq x y z
N MET A 1 -39.46 27.88 12.64
CA MET A 1 -38.92 26.62 13.16
C MET A 1 -38.74 26.75 14.65
N LYS A 2 -39.46 25.98 15.46
CA LYS A 2 -39.28 25.96 16.94
C LYS A 2 -37.82 25.48 17.22
N LYS A 3 -37.05 26.32 17.95
CA LYS A 3 -35.71 25.91 18.44
C LYS A 3 -35.93 24.65 19.28
N ALA A 4 -35.32 23.54 18.82
CA ALA A 4 -35.34 22.32 19.62
C ALA A 4 -34.63 22.59 20.95
N THR A 5 -35.21 22.14 22.05
CA THR A 5 -34.59 22.29 23.37
C THR A 5 -33.29 21.52 23.43
N PRO A 6 -32.25 21.99 24.17
CA PRO A 6 -30.97 21.27 24.34
C PRO A 6 -31.16 19.79 24.69
N LEU A 7 -32.18 19.46 25.47
CA LEU A 7 -32.55 18.09 25.82
C LEU A 7 -32.89 17.23 24.59
N ARG A 8 -33.65 17.77 23.61
CA ARG A 8 -33.96 17.02 22.38
C ARG A 8 -32.71 16.75 21.52
N TYR A 9 -31.76 17.64 21.47
CA TYR A 9 -30.50 17.41 20.81
C TYR A 9 -29.66 16.32 21.50
N LEU A 10 -29.61 16.36 22.84
CA LEU A 10 -28.93 15.35 23.64
C LEU A 10 -29.56 13.96 23.45
N VAL A 11 -30.86 13.85 23.56
CA VAL A 11 -31.61 12.58 23.35
C VAL A 11 -31.36 12.06 21.94
N HIS A 12 -31.38 12.93 20.92
CA HIS A 12 -31.11 12.52 19.55
C HIS A 12 -29.65 12.02 19.36
N LEU A 13 -28.69 12.71 19.96
CA LEU A 13 -27.30 12.28 19.93
C LEU A 13 -27.09 10.92 20.59
N ILE A 14 -27.67 10.73 21.78
CA ILE A 14 -27.60 9.44 22.48
C ILE A 14 -28.24 8.33 21.63
N LEU A 15 -29.37 8.60 20.98
CA LEU A 15 -30.03 7.61 20.11
C LEU A 15 -29.13 7.25 18.91
N VAL A 16 -28.48 8.22 18.28
CA VAL A 16 -27.57 8.00 17.17
C VAL A 16 -26.37 7.14 17.60
N VAL A 17 -25.76 7.48 18.72
CA VAL A 17 -24.63 6.72 19.28
C VAL A 17 -25.05 5.29 19.61
N ALA A 18 -26.24 5.11 20.24
CA ALA A 18 -26.76 3.79 20.56
C ALA A 18 -27.07 2.95 19.31
N VAL A 19 -27.70 3.55 18.29
CA VAL A 19 -27.99 2.86 17.02
C VAL A 19 -26.68 2.50 16.29
N ALA A 20 -25.70 3.41 16.21
CA ALA A 20 -24.42 3.11 15.61
C ALA A 20 -23.70 1.98 16.37
N GLY A 21 -23.73 2.00 17.69
CA GLY A 21 -23.18 0.94 18.52
C GLY A 21 -23.88 -0.42 18.28
N MET A 22 -25.20 -0.44 18.24
CA MET A 22 -25.96 -1.67 17.93
C MET A 22 -25.63 -2.21 16.54
N ILE A 23 -25.56 -1.36 15.52
CA ILE A 23 -25.20 -1.78 14.16
C ILE A 23 -23.77 -2.33 14.14
N SER A 24 -22.82 -1.69 14.85
CA SER A 24 -21.43 -2.16 14.92
C SER A 24 -21.32 -3.53 15.58
N VAL A 25 -22.03 -3.74 16.69
CA VAL A 25 -22.10 -5.05 17.36
C VAL A 25 -22.80 -6.09 16.47
N ALA A 26 -23.90 -5.71 15.81
CA ALA A 26 -24.58 -6.60 14.88
C ALA A 26 -23.69 -7.00 13.70
N ALA A 27 -22.94 -6.06 13.14
CA ALA A 27 -21.97 -6.34 12.08
C ALA A 27 -20.86 -7.28 12.58
N GLU A 28 -20.34 -7.03 13.79
CA GLU A 28 -19.31 -7.88 14.39
C GLU A 28 -19.81 -9.31 14.61
N VAL A 29 -21.05 -9.47 15.09
CA VAL A 29 -21.62 -10.80 15.35
C VAL A 29 -22.07 -11.49 14.07
N LEU A 30 -22.85 -10.81 13.21
CA LEU A 30 -23.52 -11.44 12.08
C LEU A 30 -22.68 -11.51 10.80
N ILE A 31 -21.73 -10.59 10.64
CA ILE A 31 -20.86 -10.55 9.44
C ILE A 31 -19.51 -11.14 9.77
N PHE A 32 -18.83 -10.65 10.81
CA PHE A 32 -17.46 -11.05 11.12
C PHE A 32 -17.34 -12.31 12.00
N ASN A 33 -18.41 -12.73 12.63
CA ASN A 33 -18.53 -14.00 13.37
C ASN A 33 -19.61 -14.92 12.77
N TYR A 34 -19.91 -14.79 11.47
CA TYR A 34 -20.93 -15.63 10.84
C TYR A 34 -20.57 -17.12 10.94
N GLN A 35 -19.27 -17.45 10.86
CA GLN A 35 -18.76 -18.80 11.01
C GLN A 35 -19.06 -19.42 12.38
N THR A 36 -19.06 -18.61 13.44
CA THR A 36 -19.48 -19.07 14.77
C THR A 36 -20.97 -19.51 14.75
N VAL A 37 -21.83 -18.71 14.10
CA VAL A 37 -23.26 -19.04 14.01
C VAL A 37 -23.49 -20.28 13.15
N GLU A 38 -22.78 -20.38 12.04
CA GLU A 38 -22.86 -21.51 11.13
C GLU A 38 -22.36 -22.80 11.78
N SER A 39 -21.26 -22.72 12.53
CA SER A 39 -20.67 -23.87 13.22
C SER A 39 -21.54 -24.51 14.31
N LEU A 40 -22.61 -23.82 14.75
CA LEU A 40 -23.59 -24.40 15.68
C LEU A 40 -24.36 -25.58 15.10
N THR A 41 -24.39 -25.71 13.77
CA THR A 41 -25.12 -26.76 13.05
C THR A 41 -24.21 -27.91 12.62
N PHE A 42 -22.93 -27.83 12.87
CA PHE A 42 -21.97 -28.85 12.43
C PHE A 42 -21.90 -30.00 13.42
N GLU A 43 -21.72 -31.21 12.88
CA GLU A 43 -21.36 -32.38 13.68
C GLU A 43 -19.85 -32.58 13.59
N GLU A 44 -19.20 -32.61 14.75
CA GLU A 44 -17.74 -32.84 14.84
C GLU A 44 -17.37 -34.17 14.20
N MET A 45 -16.27 -34.14 13.45
CA MET A 45 -15.85 -35.30 12.66
C MET A 45 -14.39 -35.61 12.91
N ASP A 46 -14.13 -36.89 13.14
CA ASP A 46 -12.76 -37.42 13.23
C ASP A 46 -12.31 -38.01 11.89
N PRO A 47 -11.05 -37.83 11.49
CA PRO A 47 -10.51 -38.50 10.31
C PRO A 47 -10.40 -40.01 10.57
N SER A 48 -10.64 -40.83 9.54
CA SER A 48 -10.48 -42.27 9.61
C SER A 48 -9.02 -42.69 9.82
N SER A 49 -8.08 -41.88 9.34
CA SER A 49 -6.64 -42.03 9.60
C SER A 49 -5.90 -40.71 9.38
N SER A 50 -4.75 -40.57 10.05
CA SER A 50 -3.83 -39.47 9.81
C SER A 50 -2.41 -39.97 9.63
N ARG A 51 -1.64 -39.29 8.75
CA ARG A 51 -0.23 -39.58 8.49
C ARG A 51 0.56 -38.29 8.42
N SER A 52 1.68 -38.22 9.14
CA SER A 52 2.63 -37.10 9.05
C SER A 52 3.94 -37.54 8.39
N TYR A 53 4.54 -36.65 7.61
CA TYR A 53 5.84 -36.86 6.97
C TYR A 53 6.48 -35.52 6.60
N ASP A 54 7.82 -35.53 6.51
CA ASP A 54 8.59 -34.39 6.06
C ASP A 54 9.06 -34.62 4.63
N GLN A 55 8.87 -33.66 3.77
CA GLN A 55 9.30 -33.70 2.38
C GLN A 55 9.65 -32.30 1.89
N ASP A 56 10.77 -32.19 1.14
CA ASP A 56 11.22 -30.92 0.55
C ASP A 56 11.25 -29.75 1.55
N GLY A 57 11.58 -30.09 2.81
CA GLY A 57 11.69 -29.12 3.89
C GLY A 57 10.36 -28.56 4.42
N CYS A 58 9.26 -29.14 4.09
CA CYS A 58 7.95 -28.87 4.68
C CYS A 58 7.46 -30.05 5.50
N HIS A 59 6.71 -29.74 6.54
CA HIS A 59 6.00 -30.74 7.34
C HIS A 59 4.60 -30.92 6.79
N TYR A 60 4.24 -32.16 6.45
CA TYR A 60 2.94 -32.51 5.91
C TYR A 60 2.16 -33.38 6.87
N VAL A 61 0.88 -33.07 7.04
CA VAL A 61 -0.07 -33.97 7.69
C VAL A 61 -1.24 -34.23 6.75
N GLU A 62 -1.44 -35.50 6.43
CA GLU A 62 -2.52 -35.98 5.59
C GLU A 62 -3.60 -36.62 6.49
N TYR A 63 -4.82 -36.13 6.36
CA TYR A 63 -6.00 -36.68 7.00
C TYR A 63 -6.86 -37.36 5.95
N SER A 64 -7.29 -38.60 6.20
CA SER A 64 -8.16 -39.36 5.29
C SER A 64 -9.56 -39.51 5.90
N PHE A 65 -10.56 -39.48 5.04
CA PHE A 65 -11.98 -39.58 5.39
C PHE A 65 -12.69 -40.63 4.56
N ASP A 66 -13.61 -41.33 5.16
CA ASP A 66 -14.43 -42.32 4.50
C ASP A 66 -15.80 -41.75 4.13
N ASP A 67 -15.98 -41.28 2.88
CA ASP A 67 -17.21 -40.74 2.31
C ASP A 67 -17.88 -39.62 3.15
N SER A 68 -17.10 -38.66 3.55
CA SER A 68 -17.52 -37.61 4.49
C SER A 68 -17.67 -36.24 3.84
N GLU A 69 -18.71 -35.50 4.23
CA GLU A 69 -18.89 -34.09 3.88
C GLU A 69 -18.21 -33.21 4.94
N ILE A 70 -17.05 -32.66 4.61
CA ILE A 70 -16.36 -31.71 5.48
C ILE A 70 -16.85 -30.31 5.12
N GLN A 71 -17.37 -29.60 6.10
CA GLN A 71 -17.83 -28.22 5.94
C GLN A 71 -16.79 -27.23 6.43
N ASP A 72 -16.04 -27.59 7.46
CA ASP A 72 -15.06 -26.73 8.08
C ASP A 72 -13.81 -27.49 8.49
N ILE A 73 -12.68 -26.80 8.35
CA ILE A 73 -11.39 -27.22 8.89
C ILE A 73 -10.92 -26.14 9.86
N ASN A 74 -10.74 -26.52 11.10
CA ASN A 74 -10.19 -25.67 12.14
C ASN A 74 -8.77 -26.14 12.43
N ILE A 75 -7.77 -25.31 12.18
CA ILE A 75 -6.38 -25.62 12.44
C ILE A 75 -5.89 -24.74 13.56
N THR A 76 -5.38 -25.33 14.63
CA THR A 76 -4.73 -24.66 15.72
C THR A 76 -3.25 -24.97 15.70
N SER A 77 -2.41 -23.97 15.90
CA SER A 77 -0.97 -24.18 16.08
C SER A 77 -0.61 -24.15 17.54
N ASP A 78 0.22 -25.09 17.94
CA ASP A 78 0.83 -25.14 19.27
C ASP A 78 2.22 -24.50 19.16
N LEU A 79 2.25 -23.16 19.22
CA LEU A 79 3.50 -22.40 19.22
C LEU A 79 3.97 -22.18 20.65
N PRO A 80 5.28 -22.17 20.92
CA PRO A 80 5.79 -21.88 22.26
C PRO A 80 5.31 -20.53 22.79
N ASP A 81 5.03 -20.43 24.09
CA ASP A 81 4.54 -19.19 24.72
C ASP A 81 5.44 -17.96 24.53
N ASN A 82 6.74 -18.18 24.29
CA ASN A 82 7.72 -17.14 24.02
C ASN A 82 7.91 -16.83 22.53
N PHE A 83 7.06 -17.38 21.68
CA PHE A 83 7.14 -17.20 20.24
C PHE A 83 6.28 -16.01 19.79
N GLU A 84 6.92 -15.02 19.17
CA GLU A 84 6.23 -13.92 18.49
C GLU A 84 6.43 -14.09 16.98
N GLY A 85 5.38 -14.41 16.26
CA GLY A 85 5.44 -14.57 14.83
C GLY A 85 4.23 -15.32 14.27
N TYR A 86 4.35 -15.73 13.06
CA TYR A 86 3.32 -16.54 12.40
C TYR A 86 3.98 -17.59 11.51
N SER A 87 3.34 -18.73 11.36
CA SER A 87 3.72 -19.71 10.34
C SER A 87 2.70 -19.70 9.21
N VAL A 88 3.15 -20.08 8.02
CA VAL A 88 2.28 -20.23 6.86
C VAL A 88 1.97 -21.70 6.69
N CYS A 89 0.68 -22.04 6.68
CA CYS A 89 0.19 -23.35 6.30
C CYS A 89 -0.58 -23.23 5.00
N SER A 90 -0.37 -24.17 4.09
CA SER A 90 -1.26 -24.38 2.94
C SER A 90 -2.11 -25.61 3.18
N VAL A 91 -3.38 -25.48 2.87
CA VAL A 91 -4.35 -26.56 3.01
C VAL A 91 -4.87 -26.98 1.64
N PHE A 92 -4.77 -28.26 1.37
CA PHE A 92 -5.20 -28.88 0.13
C PHE A 92 -6.26 -29.94 0.41
N ALA A 93 -7.13 -30.15 -0.54
CA ALA A 93 -8.12 -31.20 -0.49
C ALA A 93 -8.05 -32.08 -1.75
N ILE A 94 -8.47 -33.30 -1.61
CA ILE A 94 -8.73 -34.22 -2.75
C ILE A 94 -10.14 -34.76 -2.58
N ASP A 95 -10.95 -34.60 -3.62
CA ASP A 95 -12.30 -35.08 -3.62
C ASP A 95 -12.36 -36.58 -3.93
N GLU A 96 -13.46 -37.19 -3.53
CA GLU A 96 -13.74 -38.60 -3.82
C GLU A 96 -13.61 -38.88 -5.31
N GLY A 97 -12.83 -39.92 -5.67
CA GLY A 97 -12.58 -40.30 -7.05
C GLY A 97 -11.60 -39.45 -7.84
N SER A 98 -11.02 -38.39 -7.21
CA SER A 98 -9.95 -37.60 -7.82
C SER A 98 -8.57 -38.13 -7.42
N SER A 99 -7.58 -37.88 -8.27
CA SER A 99 -6.15 -38.12 -7.97
C SER A 99 -5.35 -36.85 -7.81
N VAL A 100 -5.99 -35.67 -7.85
CA VAL A 100 -5.33 -34.37 -7.86
C VAL A 100 -5.76 -33.58 -6.65
N TYR A 101 -4.78 -33.12 -5.86
CA TYR A 101 -5.00 -32.16 -4.79
C TYR A 101 -5.30 -30.78 -5.38
N TYR A 102 -6.27 -30.09 -4.81
CA TYR A 102 -6.51 -28.68 -5.08
C TYR A 102 -6.32 -27.86 -3.80
N LYS A 103 -5.75 -26.66 -3.95
CA LYS A 103 -5.47 -25.78 -2.83
C LYS A 103 -6.75 -25.11 -2.35
N LEU A 104 -7.06 -25.25 -1.08
CA LEU A 104 -8.16 -24.55 -0.42
C LEU A 104 -7.76 -23.12 -0.02
N GLY A 105 -6.54 -22.92 0.44
CA GLY A 105 -6.02 -21.64 0.80
C GLY A 105 -4.74 -21.72 1.63
N ASP A 106 -4.20 -20.55 1.93
CA ASP A 106 -3.08 -20.39 2.85
C ASP A 106 -3.59 -19.86 4.19
N MET A 107 -2.97 -20.33 5.27
CA MET A 107 -3.32 -19.96 6.63
C MET A 107 -2.10 -19.40 7.33
N TYR A 108 -2.27 -18.23 7.93
CA TYR A 108 -1.29 -17.62 8.79
C TYR A 108 -1.62 -18.03 10.24
N LEU A 109 -0.72 -18.72 10.88
CA LEU A 109 -0.90 -19.24 12.25
C LEU A 109 -0.09 -18.39 13.22
N GLY A 110 -0.76 -17.85 14.22
CA GLY A 110 -0.15 -17.24 15.39
C GLY A 110 -0.60 -18.00 16.64
N SER A 111 0.01 -17.74 17.78
CA SER A 111 -0.25 -18.45 19.04
C SER A 111 -1.74 -18.51 19.43
N ASP A 112 -2.52 -17.49 19.08
CA ASP A 112 -3.94 -17.37 19.48
C ASP A 112 -4.89 -17.29 18.28
N VAL A 113 -4.45 -17.65 17.08
CA VAL A 113 -5.25 -17.45 15.86
C VAL A 113 -5.67 -18.79 15.29
N THR A 114 -6.97 -18.92 15.09
CA THR A 114 -7.59 -20.06 14.42
C THR A 114 -8.18 -19.61 13.10
N TYR A 115 -7.83 -20.27 12.02
CA TYR A 115 -8.37 -20.03 10.69
C TYR A 115 -9.28 -21.18 10.29
N ARG A 116 -10.28 -20.84 9.48
CA ARG A 116 -11.25 -21.80 8.97
C ARG A 116 -11.30 -21.76 7.46
N LEU A 117 -11.29 -22.93 6.87
CA LEU A 117 -11.48 -23.12 5.45
C LEU A 117 -12.76 -23.92 5.22
N HIS A 118 -13.46 -23.64 4.14
CA HIS A 118 -14.67 -24.32 3.72
C HIS A 118 -14.39 -25.13 2.45
N PRO A 119 -14.05 -26.41 2.54
CA PRO A 119 -13.93 -27.27 1.36
C PRO A 119 -15.29 -27.47 0.70
N THR A 120 -15.30 -27.63 -0.59
CA THR A 120 -16.52 -27.84 -1.38
C THR A 120 -16.62 -29.29 -1.82
N GLY A 121 -17.73 -29.95 -1.46
CA GLY A 121 -18.01 -31.32 -1.88
C GLY A 121 -17.55 -32.42 -0.92
N LYS A 122 -17.64 -33.67 -1.35
CA LYS A 122 -17.16 -34.82 -0.60
C LYS A 122 -15.65 -34.90 -0.68
N VAL A 123 -15.00 -34.80 0.44
CA VAL A 123 -13.55 -34.78 0.54
C VAL A 123 -13.05 -36.15 1.00
N GLN A 124 -12.14 -36.72 0.23
CA GLN A 124 -11.48 -37.99 0.55
C GLN A 124 -10.27 -37.75 1.47
N LYS A 125 -9.52 -36.68 1.22
CA LYS A 125 -8.32 -36.37 1.99
C LYS A 125 -8.14 -34.85 2.12
N ILE A 126 -7.59 -34.47 3.26
CA ILE A 126 -7.07 -33.13 3.52
C ILE A 126 -5.58 -33.24 3.76
N LEU A 127 -4.80 -32.41 3.08
CA LEU A 127 -3.36 -32.29 3.27
C LEU A 127 -3.07 -30.90 3.81
N VAL A 128 -2.45 -30.84 4.97
CA VAL A 128 -1.92 -29.60 5.55
C VAL A 128 -0.41 -29.62 5.40
N SER A 129 0.12 -28.59 4.75
CA SER A 129 1.54 -28.41 4.53
C SER A 129 1.99 -27.19 5.30
N ALA A 130 2.82 -27.37 6.32
CA ALA A 130 3.42 -26.28 7.08
C ALA A 130 4.86 -26.08 6.66
N GLY A 131 5.16 -24.87 6.22
CA GLY A 131 6.54 -24.42 6.05
C GLY A 131 7.18 -24.08 7.39
N PRO A 132 8.46 -23.73 7.35
CA PRO A 132 9.15 -23.26 8.53
C PRO A 132 8.52 -21.96 9.03
N VAL A 133 8.62 -21.76 10.31
CA VAL A 133 8.09 -20.59 10.98
C VAL A 133 8.94 -19.37 10.59
N THR A 134 8.34 -18.35 9.96
CA THR A 134 8.96 -17.03 9.88
C THR A 134 8.69 -16.29 11.17
N ALA A 135 9.73 -15.94 11.87
CA ALA A 135 9.51 -15.54 13.22
C ALA A 135 10.35 -14.36 13.66
N ASN A 136 9.76 -13.62 14.55
CA ASN A 136 10.49 -13.04 15.65
C ASN A 136 10.66 -14.11 16.72
N VAL A 137 11.75 -14.86 16.69
CA VAL A 137 12.07 -15.82 17.76
C VAL A 137 12.64 -15.05 18.93
N ILE A 138 12.02 -15.15 20.09
CA ILE A 138 12.60 -14.64 21.33
C ILE A 138 13.59 -15.69 21.83
N VAL A 139 14.87 -15.36 21.79
CA VAL A 139 15.90 -16.20 22.40
C VAL A 139 16.10 -15.71 23.84
N GLU A 140 15.67 -16.49 24.81
CA GLU A 140 16.06 -16.27 26.21
C GLU A 140 17.54 -16.68 26.41
N ASN A 141 18.42 -15.70 26.44
CA ASN A 141 19.73 -15.95 27.07
C ASN A 141 19.53 -16.11 28.58
N GLY A 142 20.02 -17.18 29.17
CA GLY A 142 19.81 -17.63 30.54
C GLY A 142 20.10 -16.66 31.72
N THR A 143 20.04 -15.37 31.45
CA THR A 143 19.94 -14.27 32.41
C THR A 143 18.69 -13.48 32.06
N LYS A 144 17.83 -13.38 32.96
CA LYS A 144 16.44 -12.95 33.01
C LYS A 144 15.97 -11.76 32.16
N GLU A 145 16.71 -11.14 31.25
CA GLU A 145 16.31 -9.87 30.63
C GLU A 145 16.76 -9.60 29.19
N SER A 146 17.35 -10.52 28.49
CA SER A 146 17.67 -10.24 27.06
C SER A 146 16.87 -11.13 26.12
N ASN A 147 15.63 -10.76 25.92
CA ASN A 147 14.88 -11.22 24.75
C ASN A 147 15.43 -10.54 23.53
N ALA A 148 16.29 -11.20 22.77
CA ALA A 148 16.65 -10.74 21.44
C ALA A 148 15.47 -11.06 20.52
N ARG A 149 14.71 -10.04 20.12
CA ARG A 149 13.74 -10.14 19.04
C ARG A 149 14.50 -10.26 17.73
N LEU A 150 14.30 -11.35 17.05
CA LEU A 150 14.81 -11.57 15.72
C LEU A 150 13.79 -10.99 14.74
N HIS A 151 14.01 -9.74 14.33
CA HIS A 151 13.22 -9.19 13.24
C HIS A 151 13.68 -9.76 11.89
N LYS A 152 12.74 -10.04 11.03
CA LYS A 152 12.92 -10.60 9.69
C LYS A 152 14.03 -9.90 8.87
N ASP A 153 14.23 -8.61 9.11
CA ASP A 153 15.13 -7.74 8.37
C ASP A 153 16.43 -7.36 9.10
N GLU A 154 16.62 -7.76 10.37
CA GLU A 154 17.70 -7.25 11.25
C GLU A 154 18.46 -8.33 11.99
N LEU A 155 18.51 -9.54 11.47
CA LEU A 155 19.24 -10.61 12.11
C LEU A 155 20.75 -10.41 11.99
N GLU A 156 21.27 -9.41 12.65
CA GLU A 156 22.64 -9.41 13.14
C GLU A 156 22.70 -10.23 14.44
N LEU A 157 22.57 -11.51 14.32
CA LEU A 157 23.00 -12.38 15.37
C LEU A 157 24.50 -12.57 15.23
N ASN A 158 25.16 -12.01 16.19
CA ASN A 158 26.58 -12.26 16.42
C ASN A 158 26.75 -13.68 16.88
N VAL A 159 26.78 -14.58 15.94
CA VAL A 159 26.83 -15.99 16.22
C VAL A 159 28.17 -16.48 15.77
N GLY A 160 28.90 -17.01 16.68
CA GLY A 160 30.19 -17.64 16.43
C GLY A 160 30.10 -18.90 15.58
N GLY A 161 29.26 -18.88 14.51
CA GLY A 161 29.12 -19.97 13.57
C GLY A 161 29.46 -19.55 12.16
N ASN A 162 29.86 -20.49 11.34
CA ASN A 162 30.22 -20.23 9.95
C ASN A 162 28.94 -20.04 9.11
N VAL A 163 28.74 -18.82 8.61
CA VAL A 163 27.57 -18.44 7.80
C VAL A 163 27.45 -19.32 6.55
N GLU A 164 28.57 -19.72 5.95
CA GLU A 164 28.60 -20.53 4.75
C GLU A 164 28.07 -21.96 4.96
N SER A 165 28.38 -22.58 6.12
CA SER A 165 27.87 -23.92 6.43
C SER A 165 26.37 -23.91 6.71
N ALA A 166 25.87 -22.84 7.29
CA ALA A 166 24.45 -22.64 7.45
C ALA A 166 23.74 -22.43 6.11
N GLN A 167 24.39 -21.76 5.17
CA GLN A 167 23.82 -21.51 3.86
C GLN A 167 23.52 -22.80 3.10
N SER A 168 24.43 -23.75 3.10
CA SER A 168 24.24 -25.02 2.39
C SER A 168 23.13 -25.88 2.98
N SER A 169 22.91 -25.78 4.29
CA SER A 169 21.86 -26.53 4.98
C SER A 169 20.47 -25.92 4.77
N VAL A 170 20.43 -24.66 4.44
CA VAL A 170 19.26 -23.85 4.20
C VAL A 170 18.65 -24.09 2.82
N LEU A 171 19.48 -24.34 1.82
CA LEU A 171 19.04 -24.71 0.46
C LEU A 171 18.32 -26.06 0.40
N ALA A 172 18.43 -26.88 1.44
CA ALA A 172 17.70 -28.12 1.54
C ALA A 172 16.24 -27.96 2.01
N GLY A 173 15.75 -26.73 1.94
CA GLY A 173 14.33 -26.48 2.14
C GLY A 173 14.05 -25.96 3.49
N ALA A 174 13.76 -25.60 4.23
CA ALA A 174 12.77 -25.31 5.14
C ALA A 174 13.14 -25.41 6.58
N GLY A 175 13.09 -24.37 7.22
CA GLY A 175 13.04 -24.36 8.66
C GLY A 175 14.35 -24.01 9.32
N ILE A 176 14.43 -24.39 10.54
CA ILE A 176 15.57 -24.16 11.39
C ILE A 176 16.40 -25.43 11.38
N LYS A 177 17.66 -25.30 11.01
CA LYS A 177 18.60 -26.43 11.00
C LYS A 177 19.73 -26.20 11.98
N LYS A 178 20.05 -27.25 12.75
CA LYS A 178 21.24 -27.30 13.56
C LYS A 178 22.41 -27.72 12.68
N ASN A 179 23.45 -26.92 12.68
CA ASN A 179 24.68 -27.21 11.96
C ASN A 179 25.59 -28.11 12.83
N ASP A 180 26.62 -28.73 12.20
CA ASP A 180 27.55 -29.60 12.87
C ASP A 180 28.36 -28.91 13.97
N ASP A 181 28.47 -27.60 13.94
CA ASP A 181 29.11 -26.77 14.97
C ASP A 181 28.19 -26.39 16.13
N GLY A 182 26.93 -26.83 16.11
CA GLY A 182 25.93 -26.53 17.12
C GLY A 182 25.16 -25.22 16.89
N SER A 183 25.48 -24.44 15.85
CA SER A 183 24.73 -23.24 15.46
C SER A 183 23.40 -23.60 14.80
N ILE A 184 22.43 -22.70 14.88
CA ILE A 184 21.11 -22.89 14.29
C ILE A 184 20.91 -21.85 13.17
N ALA A 185 20.52 -22.31 12.00
CA ALA A 185 20.14 -21.47 10.89
C ALA A 185 18.61 -21.35 10.82
N VAL A 186 18.12 -20.12 10.92
CA VAL A 186 16.71 -19.77 10.72
C VAL A 186 16.51 -19.33 9.29
N MET A 187 15.56 -19.92 8.61
CA MET A 187 15.23 -19.60 7.21
C MET A 187 13.97 -18.78 7.11
N ASP A 188 13.96 -17.91 6.12
CA ASP A 188 12.71 -17.37 5.62
C ASP A 188 11.81 -18.48 5.07
N THR A 189 10.55 -18.41 5.40
CA THR A 189 9.57 -19.34 4.84
C THR A 189 9.36 -19.04 3.38
N LEU A 190 9.47 -20.09 2.61
CA LEU A 190 8.95 -20.08 1.26
C LEU A 190 7.43 -20.20 1.32
N PRO A 191 6.68 -19.46 0.50
CA PRO A 191 5.26 -19.72 0.34
C PRO A 191 5.06 -21.18 -0.03
N ILE A 192 4.25 -21.87 0.73
CA ILE A 192 3.97 -23.30 0.53
C ILE A 192 3.15 -23.44 -0.75
N GLY A 193 3.49 -24.42 -1.58
CA GLY A 193 2.81 -24.65 -2.86
C GLY A 193 3.47 -23.98 -4.05
N LEU A 194 4.75 -23.68 -3.96
CA LEU A 194 5.54 -23.17 -5.08
C LEU A 194 5.68 -24.19 -6.21
N PRO A 195 5.77 -23.73 -7.47
CA PRO A 195 6.08 -24.58 -8.60
C PRO A 195 7.37 -25.38 -8.39
N SER A 196 7.46 -26.55 -9.02
CA SER A 196 8.63 -27.44 -8.91
C SER A 196 9.95 -26.85 -9.42
N ASP A 197 9.90 -25.71 -10.11
CA ASP A 197 11.02 -24.92 -10.64
C ASP A 197 11.40 -23.72 -9.76
N TYR A 198 10.79 -23.62 -8.58
CA TYR A 198 11.07 -22.54 -7.65
C TYR A 198 12.45 -22.74 -7.00
N ASP A 199 13.30 -21.72 -7.10
CA ASP A 199 14.61 -21.72 -6.46
C ASP A 199 14.53 -21.10 -5.05
N PRO A 200 14.64 -21.93 -3.99
CA PRO A 200 14.58 -21.43 -2.60
C PRO A 200 15.70 -20.43 -2.27
N ALA A 201 16.81 -20.46 -3.00
CA ALA A 201 17.94 -19.56 -2.75
C ALA A 201 17.61 -18.09 -3.03
N LEU A 202 16.63 -17.81 -3.87
CA LEU A 202 16.21 -16.44 -4.20
C LEU A 202 15.53 -15.72 -3.03
N TYR A 203 15.01 -16.47 -2.04
CA TYR A 203 14.17 -15.92 -0.97
C TYR A 203 14.68 -16.20 0.44
N SER A 204 15.78 -16.92 0.57
CA SER A 204 16.32 -17.24 1.88
C SER A 204 17.07 -16.07 2.49
N LYS A 205 16.46 -15.35 3.41
CA LYS A 205 17.20 -14.59 4.41
C LYS A 205 17.62 -15.52 5.53
N ARG A 206 18.82 -15.36 6.03
CA ARG A 206 19.45 -16.27 6.97
C ARG A 206 19.74 -15.58 8.26
N ALA A 207 19.35 -16.21 9.31
CA ALA A 207 19.84 -15.90 10.63
C ALA A 207 20.58 -17.09 11.17
N LEU A 208 21.79 -16.88 11.57
CA LEU A 208 22.56 -17.83 12.33
C LEU A 208 22.40 -17.52 13.81
N LEU A 209 21.85 -18.49 14.53
CA LEU A 209 21.77 -18.46 15.96
C LEU A 209 22.84 -19.40 16.51
N SER A 210 23.90 -18.90 17.13
CA SER A 210 24.69 -19.68 18.08
C SER A 210 24.35 -19.24 19.47
N THR A 211 23.92 -20.13 20.28
CA THR A 211 23.83 -19.89 21.69
C THR A 211 24.83 -20.80 22.38
N PRO A 212 25.68 -20.28 23.23
CA PRO A 212 26.38 -21.11 24.20
C PRO A 212 25.37 -21.51 25.31
N GLY A 213 24.81 -22.68 25.18
CA GLY A 213 24.06 -23.32 26.28
C GLY A 213 22.63 -22.85 26.53
N ASP A 214 21.76 -23.77 26.57
CA ASP A 214 20.58 -23.89 27.42
C ASP A 214 19.20 -23.46 26.90
N ASN A 215 18.88 -23.16 25.75
CA ASN A 215 17.48 -23.19 25.23
C ASN A 215 17.45 -23.02 23.72
N ILE A 216 18.19 -23.87 23.05
CA ILE A 216 18.10 -23.96 21.61
C ILE A 216 16.97 -24.94 21.31
N LEU A 217 15.92 -24.45 20.64
CA LEU A 217 14.94 -25.34 20.05
C LEU A 217 15.62 -26.26 19.03
N GLU A 218 15.39 -27.55 19.13
CA GLU A 218 15.90 -28.51 18.15
C GLU A 218 15.22 -28.24 16.78
N PRO A 219 15.88 -28.52 15.66
CA PRO A 219 15.36 -28.18 14.33
C PRO A 219 13.95 -28.63 14.01
N GLY A 220 13.45 -29.71 14.60
CA GLY A 220 12.07 -30.16 14.41
C GLY A 220 11.02 -29.37 15.22
N GLU A 221 11.42 -28.59 16.20
CA GLU A 221 10.52 -27.88 17.10
C GLU A 221 10.08 -26.51 16.53
N PHE A 222 10.70 -26.09 15.43
CA PHE A 222 10.35 -24.84 14.75
C PHE A 222 9.34 -24.99 13.63
N TYR A 223 8.92 -26.18 13.30
CA TYR A 223 7.68 -26.34 12.59
C TYR A 223 6.55 -26.13 13.58
N ALA A 224 5.60 -25.27 13.22
CA ALA A 224 4.40 -25.18 14.02
C ALA A 224 3.78 -26.57 14.11
N ASN A 225 3.71 -27.11 15.31
CA ASN A 225 2.85 -28.26 15.55
C ASN A 225 1.44 -27.76 15.36
N PHE A 226 0.66 -28.42 14.55
CA PHE A 226 -0.73 -28.08 14.35
C PHE A 226 -1.62 -29.28 14.58
N ALA A 227 -2.77 -29.00 15.14
CA ALA A 227 -3.88 -29.92 15.24
C ALA A 227 -4.98 -29.44 14.31
N ALA A 228 -5.49 -30.32 13.45
CA ALA A 228 -6.64 -30.06 12.61
C ALA A 228 -7.87 -30.71 13.26
N GLN A 229 -8.94 -29.95 13.35
CA GLN A 229 -10.26 -30.42 13.75
C GLN A 229 -11.24 -30.12 12.63
N PHE A 230 -12.22 -30.97 12.47
CA PHE A 230 -13.13 -30.89 11.34
C PHE A 230 -14.55 -30.73 11.85
N ASN A 231 -15.30 -29.80 11.24
CA ASN A 231 -16.70 -29.51 11.59
C ASN A 231 -16.92 -29.13 13.06
N THR A 232 -15.99 -28.37 13.64
CA THR A 232 -16.08 -28.02 15.07
C THR A 232 -16.71 -26.64 15.33
N TYR A 233 -17.21 -26.44 16.55
CA TYR A 233 -17.69 -25.13 16.99
C TYR A 233 -16.55 -24.12 17.07
N ILE A 234 -16.78 -22.92 16.53
CA ILE A 234 -15.88 -21.78 16.64
C ILE A 234 -16.39 -20.82 17.72
N PRO A 235 -15.58 -20.51 18.73
CA PRO A 235 -15.94 -19.48 19.69
C PRO A 235 -16.03 -18.10 19.05
N ILE A 236 -16.93 -17.28 19.56
CA ILE A 236 -17.09 -15.89 19.11
C ILE A 236 -15.83 -15.08 19.46
N ASP A 237 -15.34 -14.32 18.48
CA ASP A 237 -14.22 -13.40 18.66
C ASP A 237 -14.63 -11.99 18.25
N ILE A 238 -14.66 -11.07 19.21
CA ILE A 238 -15.05 -9.67 19.00
C ILE A 238 -13.81 -8.78 19.00
N SER A 239 -13.42 -8.31 17.83
CA SER A 239 -12.32 -7.36 17.70
C SER A 239 -12.72 -5.95 18.13
N LYS A 240 -12.14 -5.47 19.24
CA LYS A 240 -12.36 -4.08 19.72
C LYS A 240 -11.92 -3.05 18.69
N LYS A 241 -10.79 -3.28 17.99
CA LYS A 241 -10.26 -2.37 16.96
C LYS A 241 -11.23 -2.26 15.78
N ARG A 242 -11.71 -3.39 15.25
CA ARG A 242 -12.66 -3.45 14.13
C ARG A 242 -14.03 -2.86 14.53
N LEU A 243 -14.53 -3.17 15.71
CA LEU A 243 -15.77 -2.61 16.23
C LEU A 243 -15.71 -1.07 16.31
N LEU A 244 -14.61 -0.50 16.83
CA LEU A 244 -14.41 0.95 16.87
C LEU A 244 -14.29 1.56 15.47
N LEU A 245 -13.68 0.88 14.52
CA LEU A 245 -13.58 1.33 13.13
C LEU A 245 -14.97 1.41 12.47
N ILE A 246 -15.79 0.36 12.61
CA ILE A 246 -17.16 0.34 12.09
C ILE A 246 -17.99 1.45 12.74
N PHE A 247 -17.93 1.55 14.06
CA PHE A 247 -18.62 2.58 14.83
C PHE A 247 -18.24 3.99 14.40
N GLY A 248 -16.94 4.27 14.26
CA GLY A 248 -16.44 5.54 13.77
C GLY A 248 -16.87 5.86 12.34
N GLY A 249 -16.83 4.86 11.45
CA GLY A 249 -17.33 4.96 10.07
C GLY A 249 -18.81 5.30 10.00
N LEU A 250 -19.64 4.67 10.84
CA LEU A 250 -21.08 4.95 10.93
C LEU A 250 -21.37 6.36 11.47
N LEU A 251 -20.62 6.81 12.47
CA LEU A 251 -20.74 8.19 12.99
C LEU A 251 -20.31 9.22 11.95
N LEU A 252 -19.24 8.95 11.20
CA LEU A 252 -18.81 9.81 10.09
C LEU A 252 -19.87 9.87 9.00
N ALA A 253 -20.42 8.72 8.60
CA ALA A 253 -21.52 8.65 7.65
C ALA A 253 -22.74 9.44 8.12
N TYR A 254 -23.11 9.29 9.38
CA TYR A 254 -24.18 10.07 9.98
C TYR A 254 -23.89 11.58 9.97
N ALA A 255 -22.67 12.00 10.32
CA ALA A 255 -22.27 13.40 10.33
C ALA A 255 -22.31 14.03 8.92
N LEU A 256 -21.95 13.26 7.90
CA LEU A 256 -21.89 13.71 6.50
C LEU A 256 -23.20 13.48 5.70
N ARG A 257 -24.25 12.91 6.32
CA ARG A 257 -25.52 12.70 5.61
C ARG A 257 -26.09 14.01 5.03
N PRO A 258 -26.80 13.99 3.91
CA PRO A 258 -27.28 15.20 3.21
C PRO A 258 -28.13 16.15 4.07
N SER A 259 -28.77 15.65 5.14
CA SER A 259 -29.57 16.46 6.08
C SER A 259 -28.77 17.06 7.24
N SER A 260 -27.47 16.80 7.31
CA SER A 260 -26.59 17.28 8.38
C SER A 260 -26.45 18.80 8.38
N SER A 261 -26.13 19.35 9.55
CA SER A 261 -25.79 20.77 9.72
C SER A 261 -24.53 21.17 8.96
N LEU A 262 -23.63 20.23 8.66
CA LEU A 262 -22.43 20.48 7.86
C LEU A 262 -22.77 20.93 6.43
N HIS A 263 -23.96 20.55 5.92
CA HIS A 263 -24.41 21.01 4.61
C HIS A 263 -25.13 22.38 4.62
N ARG A 264 -25.16 23.08 5.77
CA ARG A 264 -25.71 24.44 5.89
C ARG A 264 -24.61 25.52 5.90
N GLY A 265 -23.37 25.18 6.24
CA GLY A 265 -22.25 26.10 6.31
C GLY A 265 -21.42 26.10 5.02
N SER A 266 -20.86 27.27 4.67
CA SER A 266 -19.93 27.39 3.55
C SER A 266 -18.54 26.84 3.91
N TYR A 267 -17.88 26.18 2.97
CA TYR A 267 -16.51 25.73 3.10
C TYR A 267 -15.50 26.89 3.24
N LYS A 268 -15.86 28.11 2.85
CA LYS A 268 -15.00 29.32 2.94
C LYS A 268 -14.77 29.81 4.36
N ASP A 269 -15.35 29.14 5.36
CA ASP A 269 -15.12 29.44 6.77
C ASP A 269 -13.67 29.16 7.17
N ARG A 270 -12.94 30.21 7.57
CA ARG A 270 -11.51 30.13 7.91
C ARG A 270 -11.21 29.16 9.06
N TYR A 271 -12.10 29.09 10.05
CA TYR A 271 -11.92 28.16 11.17
C TYR A 271 -12.11 26.72 10.75
N PHE A 272 -13.05 26.48 9.84
CA PHE A 272 -13.25 25.16 9.25
C PHE A 272 -12.01 24.72 8.46
N ILE A 273 -11.47 25.58 7.60
CA ILE A 273 -10.24 25.26 6.84
C ILE A 273 -9.06 25.01 7.79
N ALA A 274 -8.84 25.89 8.78
CA ALA A 274 -7.77 25.69 9.75
C ALA A 274 -7.92 24.38 10.55
N SER A 275 -9.16 24.00 10.88
CA SER A 275 -9.42 22.72 11.56
C SER A 275 -9.11 21.49 10.69
N LEU A 276 -9.26 21.61 9.36
CA LEU A 276 -8.89 20.53 8.45
C LEU A 276 -7.37 20.31 8.44
N PHE A 277 -6.58 21.35 8.32
CA PHE A 277 -5.12 21.24 8.41
C PHE A 277 -4.68 20.58 9.73
N GLY A 278 -5.29 20.96 10.84
CA GLY A 278 -5.02 20.33 12.14
C GLY A 278 -5.43 18.86 12.17
N LEU A 279 -6.61 18.52 11.67
CA LEU A 279 -7.11 17.15 11.63
C LEU A 279 -6.24 16.25 10.74
N SER A 280 -5.89 16.71 9.54
CA SER A 280 -5.02 16.00 8.61
C SER A 280 -3.65 15.72 9.22
N SER A 281 -3.08 16.70 9.94
CA SER A 281 -1.83 16.52 10.67
C SER A 281 -1.94 15.44 11.75
N VAL A 282 -3.02 15.48 12.54
CA VAL A 282 -3.26 14.47 13.58
C VAL A 282 -3.40 13.08 12.97
N ILE A 283 -4.11 12.92 11.83
CA ILE A 283 -4.28 11.64 11.17
C ILE A 283 -2.93 11.10 10.69
N VAL A 284 -2.14 11.89 9.96
CA VAL A 284 -0.81 11.49 9.47
C VAL A 284 0.09 11.07 10.63
N LEU A 285 0.19 11.90 11.66
CA LEU A 285 1.04 11.59 12.81
C LEU A 285 0.55 10.38 13.59
N ALA A 286 -0.76 10.23 13.76
CA ALA A 286 -1.33 9.08 14.47
C ALA A 286 -0.99 7.76 13.76
N VAL A 287 -1.10 7.71 12.43
CA VAL A 287 -0.75 6.51 11.66
C VAL A 287 0.74 6.18 11.82
N VAL A 288 1.61 7.16 11.64
CA VAL A 288 3.06 6.93 11.79
C VAL A 288 3.41 6.48 13.20
N VAL A 289 2.87 7.14 14.23
CA VAL A 289 3.15 6.79 15.63
C VAL A 289 2.61 5.39 15.97
N THR A 290 1.47 5.01 15.42
CA THR A 290 0.87 3.69 15.68
C THR A 290 1.73 2.55 15.09
N HIS A 291 2.39 2.80 13.93
CA HIS A 291 3.18 1.77 13.24
C HIS A 291 4.67 1.81 13.59
N TYR A 292 5.20 2.98 13.95
CA TYR A 292 6.64 3.17 14.17
C TYR A 292 7.01 3.65 15.58
N GLY A 293 6.03 3.97 16.42
CA GLY A 293 6.28 4.55 17.74
C GLY A 293 6.70 6.02 17.70
N LEU A 294 6.81 6.64 18.88
CA LEU A 294 7.12 8.07 19.02
C LEU A 294 8.59 8.43 18.76
N LEU A 295 9.51 7.48 18.94
CA LEU A 295 10.94 7.73 18.87
C LEU A 295 11.53 7.49 17.48
N PHE A 296 10.70 7.10 16.50
CA PHE A 296 11.14 6.76 15.14
C PHE A 296 12.43 5.93 15.17
N PRO A 297 12.43 4.73 15.81
CA PRO A 297 13.64 3.93 15.87
C PRO A 297 14.19 3.75 14.47
N ASP A 298 15.52 3.76 14.34
CA ASP A 298 16.21 3.50 13.07
C ASP A 298 15.97 2.04 12.64
N ALA A 299 14.73 1.74 12.36
CA ALA A 299 14.23 0.41 12.11
C ALA A 299 14.46 0.00 10.67
N THR A 300 15.48 0.47 9.98
CA THR A 300 15.69 -0.09 8.66
C THR A 300 17.10 0.13 8.14
N ASN A 301 17.66 -0.91 7.53
CA ASN A 301 18.83 -0.87 6.64
C ASN A 301 18.61 0.00 5.37
N GLN A 302 17.68 0.96 5.40
CA GLN A 302 17.30 1.80 4.26
C GLN A 302 18.14 3.07 4.23
N LYS A 303 19.46 2.91 4.05
CA LYS A 303 20.42 4.03 4.13
C LYS A 303 20.65 4.78 2.81
N GLN A 304 20.02 4.33 1.70
CA GLN A 304 20.32 4.85 0.36
C GLN A 304 20.32 6.39 0.26
N TYR A 305 19.28 7.04 0.80
CA TYR A 305 19.18 8.50 0.76
C TYR A 305 20.17 9.19 1.71
N ILE A 306 20.48 8.60 2.84
CA ILE A 306 21.44 9.09 3.82
C ILE A 306 22.85 9.01 3.22
N GLU A 307 23.22 7.88 2.62
CA GLU A 307 24.50 7.69 1.99
C GLU A 307 24.70 8.59 0.77
N LEU A 308 23.65 8.79 -0.04
CA LEU A 308 23.69 9.76 -1.13
C LEU A 308 23.90 11.19 -0.61
N ALA A 309 23.30 11.57 0.52
CA ALA A 309 23.54 12.88 1.13
C ALA A 309 24.99 13.06 1.57
N LYS A 310 25.60 12.02 2.16
CA LYS A 310 27.02 12.01 2.52
C LYS A 310 27.93 12.15 1.29
N ALA A 311 27.66 11.35 0.25
CA ALA A 311 28.37 11.40 -1.01
C ALA A 311 28.34 12.79 -1.65
N LEU A 312 27.14 13.40 -1.73
CA LEU A 312 26.96 14.76 -2.24
C LEU A 312 27.70 15.81 -1.41
N ALA A 313 27.73 15.65 -0.07
CA ALA A 313 28.47 16.54 0.81
C ALA A 313 29.99 16.44 0.59
N GLN A 314 30.48 15.30 0.14
CA GLN A 314 31.90 15.07 -0.23
C GLN A 314 32.21 15.46 -1.69
N GLY A 315 31.20 15.81 -2.48
CA GLY A 315 31.35 16.30 -3.85
C GLY A 315 31.32 15.24 -4.95
N HIS A 316 30.84 14.02 -4.66
CA HIS A 316 30.67 12.96 -5.67
C HIS A 316 29.23 12.42 -5.71
N LEU A 317 28.90 11.67 -6.78
CA LEU A 317 27.55 11.20 -7.07
C LEU A 317 27.35 9.70 -6.80
N TYR A 318 28.42 8.98 -6.50
CA TYR A 318 28.45 7.56 -6.17
C TYR A 318 28.58 7.36 -4.65
N ILE A 319 28.19 6.20 -4.17
CA ILE A 319 28.28 5.84 -2.75
C ILE A 319 29.70 5.39 -2.41
N ASP A 320 30.19 5.70 -1.23
CA ASP A 320 31.56 5.40 -0.76
C ASP A 320 31.81 3.91 -0.45
N ALA A 321 30.89 3.03 -0.81
CA ALA A 321 31.08 1.59 -0.70
C ALA A 321 31.84 1.04 -1.91
N GLN A 322 32.84 0.21 -1.65
CA GLN A 322 33.60 -0.45 -2.72
C GLN A 322 32.88 -1.75 -3.11
N PRO A 323 32.61 -1.97 -4.42
CA PRO A 323 32.09 -3.25 -4.89
C PRO A 323 33.09 -4.39 -4.64
N SER A 324 32.59 -5.59 -4.37
CA SER A 324 33.47 -6.76 -4.23
C SER A 324 34.23 -7.08 -5.51
N SER A 325 35.39 -7.70 -5.39
CA SER A 325 36.21 -8.12 -6.56
C SER A 325 35.43 -9.12 -7.42
N GLU A 326 34.64 -9.96 -6.78
CA GLU A 326 33.79 -10.97 -7.40
C GLU A 326 32.71 -10.30 -8.25
N LEU A 327 32.02 -9.27 -7.71
CA LEU A 327 31.01 -8.51 -8.46
C LEU A 327 31.63 -7.81 -9.67
N MET A 328 32.82 -7.22 -9.51
CA MET A 328 33.53 -6.54 -10.60
C MET A 328 34.02 -7.49 -11.70
N ALA A 329 34.25 -8.76 -11.37
CA ALA A 329 34.69 -9.79 -12.29
C ALA A 329 33.57 -10.51 -13.03
N MET A 330 32.29 -10.29 -12.66
CA MET A 330 31.16 -10.93 -13.32
C MET A 330 30.93 -10.39 -14.73
N ASP A 331 30.64 -11.27 -15.68
CA ASP A 331 30.26 -10.90 -17.05
C ASP A 331 28.88 -10.19 -17.05
N ASN A 332 27.93 -10.68 -16.26
CA ASN A 332 26.63 -10.03 -16.02
C ASN A 332 26.39 -9.89 -14.51
N PRO A 333 26.73 -8.76 -13.89
CA PRO A 333 26.49 -8.53 -12.48
C PRO A 333 25.01 -8.34 -12.12
N TYR A 334 24.11 -8.21 -13.11
CA TYR A 334 22.67 -7.99 -12.91
C TYR A 334 21.88 -9.28 -12.84
N ASP A 335 22.46 -10.42 -13.25
CA ASP A 335 21.85 -11.74 -13.11
C ASP A 335 21.87 -12.17 -11.64
N THR A 336 20.68 -12.19 -11.04
CA THR A 336 20.50 -12.53 -9.63
C THR A 336 20.93 -13.97 -9.34
N ASN A 337 20.58 -14.90 -10.22
CA ASN A 337 20.94 -16.31 -10.04
C ASN A 337 22.44 -16.51 -10.09
N ALA A 338 23.11 -15.84 -11.03
CA ALA A 338 24.57 -15.88 -11.13
C ALA A 338 25.26 -15.28 -9.89
N ARG A 339 24.77 -14.13 -9.36
CA ARG A 339 25.30 -13.55 -8.11
C ARG A 339 25.17 -14.50 -6.92
N ILE A 340 23.97 -15.12 -6.77
CA ILE A 340 23.71 -16.06 -5.67
C ILE A 340 24.57 -17.31 -5.80
N ALA A 341 24.62 -17.91 -7.01
CA ALA A 341 25.42 -19.11 -7.25
C ALA A 341 26.92 -18.91 -7.00
N ALA A 342 27.42 -17.69 -7.26
CA ALA A 342 28.83 -17.34 -7.02
C ALA A 342 29.08 -16.81 -5.59
N GLY A 343 28.07 -16.68 -4.73
CA GLY A 343 28.22 -16.16 -3.37
C GLY A 343 28.73 -14.71 -3.30
N VAL A 344 28.37 -13.88 -4.28
CA VAL A 344 28.91 -12.52 -4.43
C VAL A 344 28.29 -11.58 -3.41
N GLU A 345 29.13 -10.87 -2.66
CA GLU A 345 28.69 -9.77 -1.79
C GLU A 345 28.39 -8.51 -2.60
N TYR A 346 27.23 -7.90 -2.37
CA TYR A 346 26.82 -6.66 -3.02
C TYR A 346 25.80 -5.88 -2.17
N LEU A 347 25.68 -4.60 -2.45
CA LEU A 347 24.66 -3.76 -1.84
C LEU A 347 23.29 -3.99 -2.53
N TRP A 348 22.35 -4.51 -1.78
CA TRP A 348 20.99 -4.75 -2.26
C TRP A 348 20.28 -3.43 -2.60
N ASP A 349 19.63 -3.41 -3.77
CA ASP A 349 18.80 -2.30 -4.24
C ASP A 349 19.57 -0.98 -4.48
N TYR A 350 20.87 -1.10 -4.78
CA TYR A 350 21.67 -0.03 -5.36
C TYR A 350 21.88 -0.30 -6.85
N SER A 351 22.03 0.77 -7.61
CA SER A 351 22.46 0.69 -9.01
C SER A 351 23.98 0.52 -9.07
N TYR A 352 24.45 -0.52 -9.71
CA TYR A 352 25.87 -0.76 -9.95
C TYR A 352 26.22 -0.38 -11.40
N PHE A 353 27.15 0.55 -11.60
CA PHE A 353 27.55 0.98 -12.94
C PHE A 353 29.02 1.43 -12.95
N ASN A 354 29.80 0.92 -13.89
CA ASN A 354 31.21 1.25 -14.07
C ASN A 354 32.05 1.20 -12.77
N GLY A 355 31.89 0.15 -11.97
CA GLY A 355 32.67 -0.05 -10.75
C GLY A 355 32.22 0.80 -9.53
N HIS A 356 31.08 1.45 -9.59
CA HIS A 356 30.54 2.26 -8.49
C HIS A 356 29.08 1.92 -8.20
N TYR A 357 28.69 2.11 -6.93
CA TYR A 357 27.30 2.07 -6.51
C TYR A 357 26.66 3.46 -6.59
N TYR A 358 25.43 3.50 -7.06
CA TYR A 358 24.61 4.72 -7.12
C TYR A 358 23.23 4.48 -6.55
N VAL A 359 22.62 5.55 -6.04
CA VAL A 359 21.19 5.54 -5.73
C VAL A 359 20.41 5.95 -6.96
N TYR A 360 19.59 5.07 -7.50
CA TYR A 360 18.79 5.33 -8.71
C TYR A 360 17.43 5.96 -8.44
N PHE A 361 17.04 6.04 -7.18
CA PHE A 361 15.85 6.79 -6.76
C PHE A 361 16.00 8.29 -7.00
N GLY A 362 14.88 9.00 -7.10
CA GLY A 362 14.89 10.43 -7.36
C GLY A 362 15.70 11.23 -6.36
N ILE A 363 16.49 12.19 -6.83
CA ILE A 363 17.43 12.99 -6.02
C ILE A 363 16.70 14.05 -5.15
N LEU A 364 15.49 14.49 -5.51
CA LEU A 364 14.83 15.62 -4.84
C LEU A 364 14.66 15.42 -3.32
N PRO A 365 14.25 14.25 -2.81
CA PRO A 365 14.16 14.05 -1.36
C PRO A 365 15.48 14.31 -0.64
N VAL A 366 16.60 13.88 -1.22
CA VAL A 366 17.95 14.12 -0.65
C VAL A 366 18.23 15.61 -0.57
N LEU A 367 17.98 16.34 -1.66
CA LEU A 367 18.23 17.79 -1.75
C LEU A 367 17.33 18.61 -0.80
N LEU A 368 16.12 18.11 -0.51
CA LEU A 368 15.18 18.81 0.37
C LEU A 368 15.39 18.49 1.85
N TYR A 369 15.78 17.27 2.19
CA TYR A 369 15.75 16.79 3.57
C TYR A 369 17.11 16.34 4.08
N GLN A 370 17.65 15.24 3.55
CA GLN A 370 18.85 14.58 4.09
C GLN A 370 20.09 15.45 3.98
N LEU A 371 20.36 16.00 2.80
CA LEU A 371 21.57 16.81 2.57
C LEU A 371 21.59 18.09 3.38
N PRO A 372 20.53 18.94 3.39
CA PRO A 372 20.54 20.14 4.23
C PRO A 372 20.68 19.83 5.72
N PHE A 373 20.00 18.79 6.21
CA PHE A 373 20.09 18.38 7.60
C PHE A 373 21.51 17.93 7.95
N TYR A 374 22.12 17.07 7.10
CA TYR A 374 23.47 16.59 7.31
C TYR A 374 24.50 17.75 7.30
N LEU A 375 24.41 18.66 6.34
CA LEU A 375 25.30 19.82 6.25
C LEU A 375 25.19 20.78 7.46
N LEU A 376 23.99 20.88 8.06
CA LEU A 376 23.75 21.78 9.19
C LEU A 376 24.10 21.16 10.55
N THR A 377 23.88 19.84 10.70
CA THR A 377 23.97 19.16 11.99
C THR A 377 25.12 18.16 12.10
N GLY A 378 25.68 17.71 10.97
CA GLY A 378 26.62 16.58 10.91
C GLY A 378 25.99 15.23 11.23
N SER A 379 24.66 15.17 11.41
CA SER A 379 23.94 13.95 11.80
C SER A 379 23.05 13.45 10.67
N GLU A 380 22.65 12.19 10.74
CA GLU A 380 21.75 11.53 9.79
C GLU A 380 20.28 11.90 10.13
N LEU A 381 19.49 12.17 9.10
CA LEU A 381 18.04 12.38 9.24
C LEU A 381 17.33 11.06 8.92
N PRO A 382 16.56 10.49 9.87
CA PRO A 382 15.78 9.29 9.60
C PRO A 382 14.83 9.48 8.41
N VAL A 383 14.74 8.50 7.53
CA VAL A 383 13.89 8.54 6.32
C VAL A 383 12.42 8.75 6.70
N VAL A 384 11.98 8.17 7.81
CA VAL A 384 10.61 8.32 8.35
C VAL A 384 10.24 9.79 8.52
N VAL A 385 11.14 10.62 9.06
CA VAL A 385 10.90 12.08 9.25
C VAL A 385 10.64 12.75 7.91
N SER A 386 11.42 12.41 6.89
CA SER A 386 11.25 12.96 5.53
C SER A 386 9.92 12.52 4.90
N VAL A 387 9.49 11.27 5.16
CA VAL A 387 8.18 10.77 4.72
C VAL A 387 7.05 11.52 5.44
N VAL A 388 7.15 11.75 6.75
CA VAL A 388 6.16 12.54 7.51
C VAL A 388 6.02 13.95 6.94
N ILE A 389 7.14 14.64 6.72
CA ILE A 389 7.13 16.00 6.17
C ILE A 389 6.48 16.00 4.77
N SER A 390 6.89 15.06 3.89
CA SER A 390 6.33 14.94 2.54
C SER A 390 4.84 14.59 2.56
N SER A 391 4.40 13.72 3.49
CA SER A 391 2.99 13.35 3.64
C SER A 391 2.14 14.54 4.11
N LEU A 392 2.64 15.33 5.06
CA LEU A 392 1.98 16.57 5.47
C LEU A 392 1.90 17.59 4.32
N LEU A 393 2.98 17.76 3.56
CA LEU A 393 2.97 18.62 2.38
C LEU A 393 1.97 18.13 1.33
N LEU A 394 1.88 16.82 1.12
CA LEU A 394 0.88 16.24 0.20
C LEU A 394 -0.53 16.52 0.69
N VAL A 395 -0.86 16.23 1.94
CA VAL A 395 -2.22 16.38 2.46
C VAL A 395 -2.65 17.85 2.44
N TYR A 396 -1.77 18.78 2.84
CA TYR A 396 -2.05 20.21 2.71
C TYR A 396 -2.21 20.63 1.25
N GLY A 397 -1.42 20.06 0.35
CA GLY A 397 -1.57 20.27 -1.09
C GLY A 397 -2.92 19.80 -1.62
N LEU A 398 -3.45 18.65 -1.15
CA LEU A 398 -4.78 18.14 -1.52
C LEU A 398 -5.89 19.09 -1.07
N GLU A 399 -5.82 19.60 0.15
CA GLU A 399 -6.76 20.61 0.67
C GLU A 399 -6.71 21.89 -0.17
N PHE A 400 -5.50 22.36 -0.48
CA PHE A 400 -5.30 23.56 -1.29
C PHE A 400 -5.77 23.35 -2.74
N LEU A 401 -5.49 22.18 -3.33
CA LEU A 401 -5.99 21.82 -4.66
C LEU A 401 -7.52 21.86 -4.71
N LEU A 402 -8.18 21.25 -3.74
CA LEU A 402 -9.63 21.26 -3.67
C LEU A 402 -10.19 22.68 -3.51
N LEU A 403 -9.58 23.51 -2.68
CA LEU A 403 -9.94 24.94 -2.54
C LEU A 403 -9.86 25.68 -3.89
N LYS A 404 -8.78 25.46 -4.65
CA LYS A 404 -8.63 26.08 -5.98
C LYS A 404 -9.65 25.54 -6.99
N MET A 405 -9.94 24.26 -7.00
CA MET A 405 -10.97 23.64 -7.84
C MET A 405 -12.37 24.18 -7.50
N CYS A 406 -12.72 24.29 -6.21
CA CYS A 406 -13.97 24.87 -5.76
C CYS A 406 -14.10 26.33 -6.20
N ASN A 407 -13.08 27.13 -6.01
CA ASN A 407 -13.08 28.55 -6.35
C ASN A 407 -13.19 28.78 -7.88
N ARG A 408 -12.71 27.84 -8.70
CA ARG A 408 -12.71 27.98 -10.15
C ARG A 408 -13.96 27.36 -10.79
N TRP A 409 -14.36 26.15 -10.39
CA TRP A 409 -15.34 25.36 -11.15
C TRP A 409 -16.60 25.01 -10.37
N PHE A 410 -16.47 24.78 -9.05
CA PHE A 410 -17.57 24.18 -8.28
C PHE A 410 -18.44 25.22 -7.58
N GLY A 411 -17.96 26.47 -7.43
CA GLY A 411 -18.70 27.55 -6.78
C GLY A 411 -18.88 27.31 -5.28
N ASP A 412 -20.03 27.74 -4.76
CA ASP A 412 -20.31 27.62 -3.32
C ASP A 412 -20.65 26.18 -2.95
N MET A 413 -19.72 25.53 -2.26
CA MET A 413 -19.88 24.19 -1.69
C MET A 413 -20.20 24.28 -0.20
N THR A 414 -20.89 23.29 0.33
CA THR A 414 -21.12 23.13 1.75
C THR A 414 -19.89 22.51 2.44
N LYS A 415 -19.74 22.72 3.77
CA LYS A 415 -18.69 22.06 4.56
C LYS A 415 -18.75 20.54 4.42
N GLY A 416 -19.96 19.95 4.49
CA GLY A 416 -20.13 18.50 4.36
C GLY A 416 -19.68 17.98 3.00
N MET A 417 -20.04 18.67 1.90
CA MET A 417 -19.61 18.26 0.56
C MET A 417 -18.11 18.44 0.36
N PHE A 418 -17.53 19.51 0.89
CA PHE A 418 -16.09 19.72 0.85
C PHE A 418 -15.33 18.57 1.54
N LEU A 419 -15.81 18.09 2.70
CA LEU A 419 -15.25 16.94 3.39
C LEU A 419 -15.33 15.65 2.56
N VAL A 420 -16.45 15.39 1.89
CA VAL A 420 -16.59 14.23 0.99
C VAL A 420 -15.58 14.32 -0.15
N LEU A 421 -15.46 15.49 -0.80
CA LEU A 421 -14.53 15.69 -1.89
C LEU A 421 -13.05 15.59 -1.44
N LEU A 422 -12.74 16.13 -0.26
CA LEU A 422 -11.42 16.00 0.33
C LEU A 422 -11.09 14.54 0.65
N SER A 423 -12.05 13.78 1.16
CA SER A 423 -11.88 12.35 1.42
C SER A 423 -11.58 11.56 0.13
N ILE A 424 -12.19 11.92 -1.01
CA ILE A 424 -11.85 11.30 -2.31
C ILE A 424 -10.38 11.52 -2.64
N LEU A 425 -9.87 12.75 -2.49
CA LEU A 425 -8.45 13.05 -2.76
C LEU A 425 -7.53 12.36 -1.75
N PHE A 426 -7.87 12.42 -0.47
CA PHE A 426 -7.07 11.86 0.62
C PHE A 426 -6.90 10.34 0.46
N PHE A 427 -8.01 9.60 0.41
CA PHE A 427 -7.98 8.15 0.30
C PHE A 427 -7.49 7.68 -1.09
N GLY A 428 -7.81 8.44 -2.14
CA GLY A 428 -7.36 8.13 -3.49
C GLY A 428 -5.88 8.41 -3.74
N SER A 429 -5.25 9.30 -2.96
CA SER A 429 -3.79 9.52 -3.04
C SER A 429 -2.97 8.37 -2.44
N TRP A 430 -3.63 7.48 -1.71
CA TRP A 430 -2.99 6.37 -0.99
C TRP A 430 -1.89 6.82 0.00
N VAL A 431 -1.96 8.08 0.49
CA VAL A 431 -0.96 8.67 1.42
C VAL A 431 -0.81 7.86 2.71
N MET A 432 -1.86 7.16 3.13
CA MET A 432 -1.85 6.32 4.33
C MET A 432 -0.85 5.17 4.21
N TYR A 433 -0.61 4.66 2.99
CA TYR A 433 0.42 3.66 2.74
C TYR A 433 1.81 4.21 3.06
N ALA A 434 2.15 5.41 2.57
CA ALA A 434 3.44 6.02 2.87
C ALA A 434 3.64 6.25 4.39
N CYS A 435 2.55 6.53 5.11
CA CYS A 435 2.59 6.74 6.56
C CYS A 435 2.72 5.42 7.34
N ALA A 436 2.09 4.34 6.87
CA ALA A 436 2.11 3.04 7.53
C ALA A 436 3.39 2.24 7.19
N VAL A 437 3.95 2.44 6.00
CA VAL A 437 5.18 1.79 5.51
C VAL A 437 6.17 2.88 5.04
N PRO A 438 6.64 3.76 5.95
CA PRO A 438 7.56 4.83 5.58
C PRO A 438 8.94 4.27 5.28
N GLY A 439 9.39 4.47 4.05
CA GLY A 439 10.68 3.96 3.59
C GLY A 439 11.18 4.69 2.35
N HIS A 440 12.38 4.31 1.91
CA HIS A 440 13.03 4.91 0.75
C HIS A 440 12.24 4.73 -0.56
N TYR A 441 11.40 3.70 -0.66
CA TYR A 441 10.51 3.51 -1.82
C TYR A 441 9.33 4.48 -1.83
N GLY A 442 8.71 4.71 -0.66
CA GLY A 442 7.56 5.60 -0.51
C GLY A 442 7.93 7.07 -0.61
N LEU A 443 9.11 7.44 -0.11
CA LEU A 443 9.56 8.82 -0.01
C LEU A 443 9.56 9.58 -1.36
N PRO A 444 10.15 9.06 -2.46
CA PRO A 444 10.13 9.78 -3.73
C PRO A 444 8.71 9.84 -4.34
N ILE A 445 7.85 8.86 -4.08
CA ILE A 445 6.46 8.89 -4.56
C ILE A 445 5.69 9.99 -3.84
N VAL A 446 5.69 10.00 -2.52
CA VAL A 446 4.93 10.99 -1.73
C VAL A 446 5.44 12.41 -1.92
N THR A 447 6.77 12.59 -2.08
CA THR A 447 7.38 13.89 -2.39
C THR A 447 6.98 14.35 -3.79
N GLY A 448 7.02 13.45 -4.78
CA GLY A 448 6.59 13.73 -6.15
C GLY A 448 5.11 14.08 -6.24
N LEU A 449 4.24 13.36 -5.51
CA LEU A 449 2.81 13.67 -5.42
C LEU A 449 2.56 15.03 -4.76
N ALA A 450 3.29 15.38 -3.72
CA ALA A 450 3.20 16.71 -3.12
C ALA A 450 3.55 17.79 -4.15
N CYS A 451 4.67 17.64 -4.87
CA CYS A 451 5.04 18.55 -5.95
C CYS A 451 3.96 18.66 -7.03
N LEU A 452 3.41 17.53 -7.49
CA LEU A 452 2.35 17.49 -8.49
C LEU A 452 1.09 18.26 -8.03
N VAL A 453 0.61 17.98 -6.81
CA VAL A 453 -0.64 18.55 -6.29
C VAL A 453 -0.52 20.05 -6.05
N TRP A 454 0.57 20.51 -5.46
CA TRP A 454 0.85 21.93 -5.32
C TRP A 454 1.03 22.61 -6.67
N GLY A 455 1.75 21.99 -7.60
CA GLY A 455 1.95 22.51 -8.95
C GLY A 455 0.64 22.67 -9.71
N LEU A 456 -0.25 21.67 -9.65
CA LEU A 456 -1.60 21.74 -10.24
C LEU A 456 -2.44 22.86 -9.59
N SER A 457 -2.32 23.04 -8.27
CA SER A 457 -3.02 24.09 -7.54
C SER A 457 -2.63 25.48 -8.04
N PHE A 458 -1.34 25.72 -8.22
CA PHE A 458 -0.83 26.96 -8.80
C PHE A 458 -1.25 27.15 -10.27
N TRP A 459 -1.27 26.11 -11.08
CA TRP A 459 -1.75 26.19 -12.46
C TRP A 459 -3.24 26.49 -12.56
N ILE A 460 -4.06 25.88 -11.69
CA ILE A 460 -5.51 26.16 -11.65
C ILE A 460 -5.75 27.63 -11.33
N ASP A 461 -5.00 28.20 -10.40
CA ASP A 461 -5.10 29.62 -10.04
C ASP A 461 -4.48 30.52 -11.12
N GLY A 462 -3.31 30.16 -11.62
CA GLY A 462 -2.54 30.88 -12.63
C GLY A 462 -3.22 30.96 -14.01
N THR A 463 -4.18 30.07 -14.27
CA THR A 463 -4.96 30.08 -15.53
C THR A 463 -6.43 30.44 -15.33
N LYS A 464 -6.77 31.02 -14.17
CA LYS A 464 -8.12 31.48 -13.86
C LYS A 464 -8.55 32.59 -14.85
N ASP A 465 -9.86 32.68 -15.11
CA ASP A 465 -10.46 33.63 -16.05
C ASP A 465 -9.94 33.54 -17.50
N ASN A 466 -9.35 32.38 -17.84
CA ASN A 466 -8.71 32.09 -19.12
C ASN A 466 -7.58 33.07 -19.48
N THR A 467 -6.88 33.59 -18.49
CA THR A 467 -5.65 34.35 -18.60
C THR A 467 -4.51 33.60 -17.98
N ILE A 468 -3.28 33.80 -18.42
CA ILE A 468 -2.09 33.18 -17.79
C ILE A 468 -1.46 34.24 -16.89
N ARG A 469 -1.41 33.94 -15.58
CA ARG A 469 -0.65 34.70 -14.59
C ARG A 469 0.77 34.14 -14.54
N PRO A 470 1.79 34.94 -14.88
CA PRO A 470 3.13 34.41 -15.12
C PRO A 470 3.77 33.75 -13.88
N LEU A 471 3.61 34.39 -12.70
CA LEU A 471 4.25 33.90 -11.46
C LEU A 471 3.67 32.57 -11.01
N GLU A 472 2.35 32.48 -10.88
CA GLU A 472 1.66 31.26 -10.45
C GLU A 472 1.89 30.13 -11.47
N SER A 473 1.87 30.44 -12.77
CA SER A 473 2.14 29.46 -13.81
C SER A 473 3.59 28.97 -13.79
N CYS A 474 4.55 29.86 -13.52
CA CYS A 474 5.96 29.52 -13.37
C CYS A 474 6.20 28.61 -12.14
N LEU A 475 5.63 28.98 -10.97
CA LEU A 475 5.71 28.18 -9.74
C LEU A 475 5.07 26.80 -9.94
N GLY A 476 3.88 26.76 -10.56
CA GLY A 476 3.20 25.50 -10.88
C GLY A 476 4.05 24.62 -11.78
N SER A 477 4.63 25.21 -12.85
CA SER A 477 5.54 24.50 -13.78
C SER A 477 6.80 24.01 -13.08
N PHE A 478 7.40 24.80 -12.18
CA PHE A 478 8.58 24.39 -11.42
C PHE A 478 8.28 23.18 -10.55
N LEU A 479 7.19 23.21 -9.77
CA LEU A 479 6.81 22.10 -8.89
C LEU A 479 6.49 20.83 -9.69
N ILE A 480 5.79 20.95 -10.83
CA ILE A 480 5.52 19.78 -11.68
C ILE A 480 6.81 19.26 -12.32
N ALA A 481 7.71 20.13 -12.77
CA ALA A 481 9.01 19.72 -13.28
C ALA A 481 9.84 18.97 -12.23
N LEU A 482 9.76 19.34 -10.95
CA LEU A 482 10.44 18.64 -9.85
C LEU A 482 9.97 17.19 -9.68
N THR A 483 8.81 16.81 -10.19
CA THR A 483 8.40 15.39 -10.20
C THR A 483 9.40 14.51 -10.95
N LEU A 484 10.07 15.06 -11.98
CA LEU A 484 11.14 14.38 -12.71
C LEU A 484 12.33 13.98 -11.80
N ALA A 485 12.59 14.80 -10.79
CA ALA A 485 13.64 14.57 -9.81
C ALA A 485 13.21 13.66 -8.64
N CYS A 486 11.94 13.23 -8.60
CA CYS A 486 11.39 12.27 -7.65
C CYS A 486 11.05 10.96 -8.33
N ARG A 487 10.06 11.03 -9.22
CA ARG A 487 9.42 9.91 -9.89
C ARG A 487 9.05 10.33 -11.31
N PRO A 488 9.91 10.06 -12.31
CA PRO A 488 9.77 10.63 -13.65
C PRO A 488 8.41 10.43 -14.30
N GLN A 489 7.75 9.29 -14.07
CA GLN A 489 6.44 8.99 -14.61
C GLN A 489 5.34 9.96 -14.13
N LEU A 490 5.45 10.57 -12.95
CA LEU A 490 4.49 11.55 -12.45
C LEU A 490 4.46 12.84 -13.30
N LEU A 491 5.50 13.07 -14.12
CA LEU A 491 5.50 14.20 -15.06
C LEU A 491 4.33 14.17 -16.04
N ILE A 492 3.70 13.01 -16.27
CA ILE A 492 2.47 12.87 -17.07
C ILE A 492 1.35 13.80 -16.58
N GLY A 493 1.33 14.12 -15.28
CA GLY A 493 0.42 15.11 -14.70
C GLY A 493 0.54 16.51 -15.33
N GLY A 494 1.66 16.79 -15.99
CA GLY A 494 1.84 17.99 -16.81
C GLY A 494 0.81 18.13 -17.94
N LEU A 495 0.23 17.02 -18.42
CA LEU A 495 -0.83 17.03 -19.43
C LEU A 495 -2.09 17.76 -18.94
N LEU A 496 -2.36 17.77 -17.64
CA LEU A 496 -3.47 18.52 -17.06
C LEU A 496 -3.30 20.03 -17.26
N GLY A 497 -2.05 20.51 -17.28
CA GLY A 497 -1.73 21.91 -17.63
C GLY A 497 -2.07 22.25 -19.06
N VAL A 498 -1.89 21.33 -20.01
CA VAL A 498 -2.27 21.55 -21.40
C VAL A 498 -3.78 21.83 -21.52
N VAL A 499 -4.61 21.08 -20.78
CA VAL A 499 -6.06 21.31 -20.74
C VAL A 499 -6.39 22.71 -20.25
N LEU A 500 -5.71 23.21 -19.22
CA LEU A 500 -5.90 24.54 -18.68
C LEU A 500 -5.46 25.63 -19.68
N LEU A 501 -4.35 25.41 -20.36
CA LEU A 501 -3.80 26.33 -21.37
C LEU A 501 -4.67 26.43 -22.65
N LEU A 502 -5.36 25.36 -23.04
CA LEU A 502 -6.31 25.39 -24.17
C LEU A 502 -7.42 26.42 -23.98
N GLY A 503 -7.90 26.59 -22.73
CA GLY A 503 -8.86 27.64 -22.40
C GLY A 503 -8.30 29.04 -22.56
N CYS A 504 -7.06 29.26 -22.17
CA CYS A 504 -6.36 30.55 -22.31
C CYS A 504 -6.03 30.85 -23.77
N PHE A 505 -5.56 29.87 -24.53
CA PHE A 505 -5.21 30.01 -25.95
C PHE A 505 -6.38 30.56 -26.81
N ARG A 506 -7.60 30.14 -26.47
CA ARG A 506 -8.81 30.57 -27.23
C ARG A 506 -9.24 32.01 -26.92
N ARG A 507 -8.76 32.61 -25.82
CA ARG A 507 -9.23 33.91 -25.31
C ARG A 507 -8.16 34.99 -25.24
N MET A 508 -6.89 34.62 -25.16
CA MET A 508 -5.76 35.54 -25.12
C MET A 508 -5.29 35.86 -26.53
N ASP A 509 -4.70 37.07 -26.74
CA ASP A 509 -3.97 37.36 -27.96
C ASP A 509 -2.73 36.42 -28.06
N LYS A 510 -2.40 36.01 -29.29
CA LYS A 510 -1.36 34.99 -29.52
C LYS A 510 0.03 35.40 -29.01
N LYS A 511 0.37 36.70 -29.11
CA LYS A 511 1.68 37.21 -28.69
C LYS A 511 1.84 37.12 -27.18
N THR A 512 0.84 37.59 -26.42
CA THR A 512 0.83 37.51 -24.95
C THR A 512 0.77 36.05 -24.47
N PHE A 513 -0.07 35.21 -25.13
CA PHE A 513 -0.12 33.78 -24.81
C PHE A 513 1.24 33.11 -24.97
N LEU A 514 1.94 33.31 -26.12
CA LEU A 514 3.26 32.71 -26.37
C LEU A 514 4.32 33.22 -25.39
N LYS A 515 4.28 34.50 -25.01
CA LYS A 515 5.19 35.07 -24.01
C LYS A 515 4.99 34.38 -22.64
N CYS A 516 3.76 34.26 -22.18
CA CYS A 516 3.44 33.63 -20.89
C CYS A 516 3.71 32.14 -20.93
N LEU A 517 3.42 31.46 -22.04
CA LEU A 517 3.76 30.05 -22.25
C LEU A 517 5.28 29.81 -22.16
N GLY A 518 6.06 30.70 -22.79
CA GLY A 518 7.53 30.65 -22.68
C GLY A 518 8.01 30.73 -21.24
N ILE A 519 7.45 31.64 -20.44
CA ILE A 519 7.76 31.76 -19.01
C ILE A 519 7.39 30.47 -18.24
N ALA A 520 6.24 29.86 -18.57
CA ALA A 520 5.82 28.61 -17.92
C ALA A 520 6.66 27.39 -18.32
N ILE A 521 7.31 27.39 -19.49
CA ILE A 521 8.15 26.30 -19.97
C ILE A 521 9.56 26.36 -19.35
N VAL A 522 10.09 27.54 -19.04
CA VAL A 522 11.44 27.72 -18.52
C VAL A 522 11.78 26.80 -17.36
N PRO A 523 10.92 26.64 -16.30
CA PRO A 523 11.22 25.71 -15.20
C PRO A 523 11.41 24.26 -15.64
N PHE A 524 10.63 23.78 -16.62
CA PHE A 524 10.78 22.42 -17.15
C PHE A 524 12.15 22.26 -17.85
N VAL A 525 12.59 23.28 -18.57
CA VAL A 525 13.91 23.25 -19.23
C VAL A 525 15.03 23.23 -18.19
N ILE A 526 14.94 24.09 -17.16
CA ILE A 526 15.98 24.16 -16.10
C ILE A 526 16.07 22.83 -15.35
N VAL A 527 14.95 22.30 -14.87
CA VAL A 527 14.92 21.03 -14.13
C VAL A 527 15.33 19.86 -15.05
N GLY A 528 14.85 19.85 -16.29
CA GLY A 528 15.19 18.84 -17.27
C GLY A 528 16.70 18.81 -17.60
N LEU A 529 17.33 19.99 -17.77
CA LEU A 529 18.78 20.09 -17.98
C LEU A 529 19.56 19.63 -16.74
N PHE A 530 19.11 20.02 -15.53
CA PHE A 530 19.73 19.55 -14.29
C PHE A 530 19.67 18.03 -14.16
N ILE A 531 18.51 17.43 -14.36
CA ILE A 531 18.34 15.97 -14.27
C ILE A 531 19.09 15.27 -15.40
N GLY A 532 19.07 15.81 -16.63
CA GLY A 532 19.84 15.27 -17.74
C GLY A 532 21.34 15.29 -17.47
N TRP A 533 21.86 16.38 -16.91
CA TRP A 533 23.25 16.44 -16.45
C TRP A 533 23.56 15.41 -15.35
N TYR A 534 22.69 15.34 -14.33
CA TYR A 534 22.84 14.41 -13.21
C TYR A 534 22.83 12.95 -13.67
N ASN A 535 21.98 12.59 -14.62
CA ASN A 535 21.93 11.26 -15.21
C ASN A 535 23.16 10.97 -16.06
N ALA A 536 23.56 11.91 -16.94
CA ALA A 536 24.73 11.76 -17.79
C ALA A 536 26.03 11.62 -16.99
N ALA A 537 26.15 12.35 -15.87
CA ALA A 537 27.30 12.26 -14.97
C ALA A 537 27.43 10.91 -14.26
N ARG A 538 26.30 10.20 -14.02
CA ARG A 538 26.29 8.88 -13.37
C ARG A 538 26.35 7.72 -14.36
N TYR A 539 25.55 7.78 -15.42
CA TYR A 539 25.29 6.66 -16.33
C TYR A 539 25.69 6.93 -17.79
N GLY A 540 26.32 8.06 -18.06
CA GLY A 540 26.78 8.42 -19.42
C GLY A 540 25.68 8.87 -20.38
N SER A 541 24.41 8.84 -19.97
CA SER A 541 23.25 9.24 -20.80
C SER A 541 22.28 10.13 -20.02
N PRO A 542 21.83 11.27 -20.61
CA PRO A 542 20.88 12.18 -19.93
C PRO A 542 19.49 11.56 -19.70
N LEU A 543 19.14 10.51 -20.42
CA LEU A 543 17.83 9.84 -20.31
C LEU A 543 17.88 8.55 -19.49
N ASP A 544 19.03 8.16 -18.99
CA ASP A 544 19.18 6.96 -18.18
C ASP A 544 19.11 7.30 -16.69
N PHE A 545 18.05 6.84 -16.05
CA PHE A 545 17.80 7.05 -14.62
C PHE A 545 18.45 5.99 -13.72
N GLY A 546 19.15 5.00 -14.31
CA GLY A 546 19.89 3.97 -13.58
C GLY A 546 19.06 2.80 -13.07
N ALA A 547 17.74 2.79 -13.30
CA ALA A 547 16.86 1.73 -12.85
C ALA A 547 17.12 0.37 -13.51
N ASN A 548 17.81 0.36 -14.65
CA ASN A 548 18.20 -0.88 -15.32
C ASN A 548 19.39 -1.57 -14.66
N TYR A 549 20.16 -0.85 -13.87
CA TYR A 549 21.42 -1.33 -13.27
C TYR A 549 21.27 -1.70 -11.80
N ASN A 550 20.03 -1.78 -11.28
CA ASN A 550 19.81 -2.12 -9.89
C ASN A 550 20.11 -3.60 -9.61
N LEU A 551 20.70 -3.85 -8.46
CA LEU A 551 21.01 -5.19 -7.98
C LEU A 551 19.85 -5.69 -7.09
N THR A 552 18.80 -6.19 -7.73
CA THR A 552 17.59 -6.72 -7.07
C THR A 552 17.29 -8.15 -7.53
N THR A 553 16.06 -8.63 -7.31
CA THR A 553 15.60 -9.97 -7.72
C THR A 553 15.47 -10.15 -9.23
N ASN A 554 15.35 -9.08 -10.00
CA ASN A 554 15.18 -9.15 -11.45
C ASN A 554 16.38 -8.54 -12.18
N ASP A 555 16.84 -9.18 -13.26
CA ASP A 555 17.76 -8.54 -14.20
C ASP A 555 17.01 -7.51 -15.04
N MET A 556 17.11 -6.26 -14.61
CA MET A 556 16.40 -5.15 -15.24
C MET A 556 17.06 -4.66 -16.54
N THR A 557 18.26 -5.14 -16.88
CA THR A 557 18.91 -4.84 -18.18
C THR A 557 18.18 -5.49 -19.35
N HIS A 558 17.49 -6.60 -19.09
CA HIS A 558 16.67 -7.33 -20.06
C HIS A 558 15.16 -7.02 -19.96
N ARG A 559 14.80 -5.98 -19.22
CA ARG A 559 13.42 -5.56 -19.07
C ARG A 559 12.78 -5.20 -20.41
N SER A 560 11.64 -5.81 -20.70
CA SER A 560 10.86 -5.54 -21.90
C SER A 560 9.41 -5.24 -21.57
N PHE A 561 8.74 -4.47 -22.42
CA PHE A 561 7.30 -4.31 -22.35
C PHE A 561 6.62 -5.59 -22.83
N SER A 562 5.72 -6.17 -22.00
CA SER A 562 4.90 -7.31 -22.39
C SER A 562 3.42 -6.97 -22.26
N VAL A 563 2.68 -7.22 -23.34
CA VAL A 563 1.22 -7.04 -23.38
C VAL A 563 0.53 -8.09 -22.50
N ASP A 564 1.14 -9.26 -22.35
CA ASP A 564 0.59 -10.40 -21.58
C ASP A 564 0.50 -10.08 -20.07
N ARG A 565 1.28 -9.11 -19.59
CA ARG A 565 1.20 -8.60 -18.22
C ARG A 565 -0.05 -7.77 -17.94
N LEU A 566 -0.64 -7.14 -18.97
CA LEU A 566 -1.68 -6.12 -18.78
C LEU A 566 -2.99 -6.66 -18.20
N PRO A 567 -3.55 -7.79 -18.63
CA PRO A 567 -4.84 -8.26 -18.11
C PRO A 567 -4.81 -8.49 -16.60
N LEU A 568 -3.80 -9.23 -16.12
CA LEU A 568 -3.64 -9.51 -14.69
C LEU A 568 -3.35 -8.23 -13.90
N ALA A 569 -2.43 -7.39 -14.38
CA ALA A 569 -2.07 -6.16 -13.69
C ALA A 569 -3.22 -5.16 -13.61
N LEU A 570 -3.96 -4.95 -14.70
CA LEU A 570 -5.13 -4.05 -14.68
C LEU A 570 -6.20 -4.57 -13.73
N PHE A 571 -6.43 -5.90 -13.71
CA PHE A 571 -7.33 -6.49 -12.73
C PHE A 571 -6.82 -6.26 -11.29
N ALA A 572 -5.57 -6.63 -11.01
CA ALA A 572 -4.98 -6.54 -9.68
C ALA A 572 -4.95 -5.09 -9.17
N TYR A 573 -4.47 -4.15 -9.98
CA TYR A 573 -4.38 -2.74 -9.59
C TYR A 573 -5.72 -2.03 -9.45
N LEU A 574 -6.72 -2.38 -10.27
CA LEU A 574 -7.97 -1.63 -10.33
C LEU A 574 -9.11 -2.33 -9.59
N PHE A 575 -9.30 -3.64 -9.76
CA PHE A 575 -10.55 -4.32 -9.41
C PHE A 575 -10.39 -5.55 -8.52
N GLN A 576 -9.16 -5.93 -8.15
CA GLN A 576 -8.98 -7.08 -7.28
C GLN A 576 -9.75 -6.91 -5.98
N SER A 577 -10.59 -7.90 -5.65
CA SER A 577 -11.30 -7.92 -4.38
C SER A 577 -10.33 -8.13 -3.23
N PRO A 578 -10.45 -7.39 -2.13
CA PRO A 578 -9.69 -7.68 -0.91
C PRO A 578 -10.09 -9.05 -0.35
N ASN A 579 -9.12 -9.84 0.08
CA ASN A 579 -9.36 -11.08 0.80
C ASN A 579 -9.64 -10.76 2.27
N LEU A 580 -10.92 -10.70 2.63
CA LEU A 580 -11.35 -10.42 3.99
C LEU A 580 -11.33 -11.71 4.80
N VAL A 581 -10.64 -11.66 5.94
CA VAL A 581 -10.70 -12.70 6.97
C VAL A 581 -11.34 -12.12 8.23
N PHE A 582 -12.10 -12.93 8.94
CA PHE A 582 -12.94 -12.44 10.03
C PHE A 582 -12.19 -12.23 11.34
N ARG A 583 -11.03 -12.89 11.48
CA ARG A 583 -10.10 -12.67 12.59
C ARG A 583 -8.89 -11.86 12.14
N TYR A 584 -8.08 -11.42 13.11
CA TYR A 584 -6.79 -10.85 12.75
C TYR A 584 -6.00 -11.86 11.88
N PRO A 585 -5.41 -11.43 10.77
CA PRO A 585 -5.07 -10.06 10.37
C PRO A 585 -6.15 -9.28 9.60
N TYR A 586 -7.40 -9.66 9.53
CA TYR A 586 -8.55 -9.04 8.88
C TYR A 586 -8.51 -8.96 7.36
N LEU A 587 -7.37 -8.69 6.78
CA LEU A 587 -7.07 -8.77 5.36
C LEU A 587 -5.89 -9.70 5.17
N VAL A 588 -5.95 -10.53 4.15
CA VAL A 588 -4.84 -11.39 3.72
C VAL A 588 -4.40 -10.93 2.34
N PRO A 589 -3.08 -10.86 2.06
CA PRO A 589 -2.63 -10.54 0.72
C PRO A 589 -3.10 -11.59 -0.26
N THR A 590 -3.32 -11.19 -1.49
CA THR A 590 -3.56 -12.13 -2.58
C THR A 590 -2.23 -12.76 -2.95
N ASP A 591 -2.21 -14.08 -2.96
CA ASP A 591 -1.12 -14.85 -3.50
C ASP A 591 -1.13 -14.68 -5.04
N LEU A 592 -0.36 -13.72 -5.51
CA LEU A 592 -0.04 -13.59 -6.91
C LEU A 592 1.21 -14.44 -7.12
N ALA A 593 1.17 -15.39 -8.03
CA ALA A 593 2.27 -16.28 -8.34
C ALA A 593 3.62 -15.54 -8.35
N SER A 594 4.65 -16.14 -7.77
CA SER A 594 5.98 -15.56 -7.58
C SER A 594 6.65 -15.07 -8.87
N GLY A 595 6.24 -15.62 -10.03
CA GLY A 595 6.65 -15.16 -11.34
C GLY A 595 5.53 -14.46 -12.07
N TYR A 596 5.74 -13.21 -12.47
CA TYR A 596 4.78 -12.43 -13.24
C TYR A 596 5.35 -12.14 -14.63
N TYR A 597 5.22 -13.11 -15.55
CA TYR A 597 5.74 -13.00 -16.91
C TYR A 597 7.19 -12.47 -16.98
N GLY A 598 8.09 -13.14 -16.25
CA GLY A 598 9.50 -12.80 -16.18
C GLY A 598 9.87 -11.68 -15.21
N LEU A 599 8.95 -11.25 -14.36
CA LEU A 599 9.22 -10.37 -13.22
C LEU A 599 8.83 -11.07 -11.93
N THR A 600 9.67 -10.99 -10.92
CA THR A 600 9.36 -11.45 -9.57
C THR A 600 8.55 -10.38 -8.84
N ILE A 601 7.44 -10.79 -8.23
CA ILE A 601 6.60 -9.90 -7.43
C ILE A 601 7.19 -9.84 -6.02
N ALA A 602 7.55 -8.63 -5.58
CA ALA A 602 8.20 -8.40 -4.29
C ALA A 602 7.26 -7.90 -3.19
N GLU A 603 6.07 -7.39 -3.55
CA GLU A 603 5.07 -6.88 -2.60
C GLU A 603 3.72 -7.55 -2.83
N ASN A 604 3.08 -7.90 -1.72
CA ASN A 604 1.75 -8.48 -1.75
C ASN A 604 0.68 -7.44 -2.08
N MET A 605 -0.31 -7.81 -2.89
CA MET A 605 -1.49 -7.00 -3.18
C MET A 605 -2.62 -7.34 -2.21
N TRP A 606 -3.15 -6.31 -1.57
CA TRP A 606 -4.25 -6.43 -0.59
C TRP A 606 -5.62 -6.13 -1.21
N GLY A 607 -5.63 -5.65 -2.44
CA GLY A 607 -6.82 -5.32 -3.22
C GLY A 607 -6.55 -4.24 -4.25
N GLY A 608 -7.43 -4.13 -5.25
CA GLY A 608 -7.40 -3.09 -6.26
C GLY A 608 -7.92 -1.75 -5.74
N ILE A 609 -7.47 -0.67 -6.34
CA ILE A 609 -7.73 0.69 -5.84
C ILE A 609 -9.22 1.03 -5.76
N PHE A 610 -10.04 0.55 -6.71
CA PHE A 610 -11.49 0.78 -6.69
C PHE A 610 -12.22 -0.03 -5.61
N CYS A 611 -11.64 -1.14 -5.15
CA CYS A 611 -12.17 -1.92 -4.05
C CYS A 611 -11.71 -1.37 -2.70
N LEU A 612 -10.48 -0.89 -2.59
CA LEU A 612 -9.93 -0.30 -1.37
C LEU A 612 -10.39 1.16 -1.16
N ALA A 613 -10.70 1.86 -2.25
CA ALA A 613 -11.25 3.22 -2.23
C ALA A 613 -12.49 3.34 -3.14
N PRO A 614 -13.65 2.76 -2.78
CA PRO A 614 -14.84 2.73 -3.61
C PRO A 614 -15.36 4.12 -4.06
N LEU A 615 -15.02 5.18 -3.36
CA LEU A 615 -15.30 6.56 -3.81
C LEU A 615 -14.72 6.88 -5.20
N LEU A 616 -13.64 6.23 -5.60
CA LEU A 616 -12.99 6.43 -6.89
C LEU A 616 -13.82 5.86 -8.06
N LEU A 617 -14.77 4.95 -7.79
CA LEU A 617 -15.71 4.45 -8.79
C LEU A 617 -16.53 5.58 -9.44
N CYS A 618 -16.67 6.73 -8.75
CA CYS A 618 -17.32 7.90 -9.33
C CYS A 618 -16.59 8.44 -10.58
N SER A 619 -15.33 8.14 -10.80
CA SER A 619 -14.61 8.47 -12.03
C SER A 619 -15.16 7.71 -13.26
N LEU A 620 -15.69 6.50 -13.05
CA LEU A 620 -16.27 5.68 -14.13
C LEU A 620 -17.57 6.26 -14.70
N LEU A 621 -18.18 7.24 -14.01
CA LEU A 621 -19.33 7.98 -14.56
C LEU A 621 -19.02 8.68 -15.88
N LEU A 622 -17.74 8.99 -16.13
CA LEU A 622 -17.28 9.53 -17.41
C LEU A 622 -17.47 8.58 -18.61
N ALA A 623 -17.71 7.29 -18.38
CA ALA A 623 -18.08 6.36 -19.44
C ALA A 623 -19.45 6.68 -20.05
N PHE A 624 -20.37 7.28 -19.27
CA PHE A 624 -21.72 7.55 -19.71
C PHE A 624 -21.81 8.88 -20.47
N ARG A 625 -22.30 8.84 -21.73
CA ARG A 625 -22.44 10.03 -22.59
C ARG A 625 -23.31 11.12 -21.94
N ARG A 626 -24.48 10.75 -21.39
CA ARG A 626 -25.40 11.69 -20.72
C ARG A 626 -24.70 12.45 -19.59
N PHE A 627 -23.84 11.78 -18.85
CA PHE A 627 -23.07 12.41 -17.77
C PHE A 627 -22.05 13.41 -18.33
N ARG A 628 -21.31 13.05 -19.38
CA ARG A 628 -20.35 13.96 -20.01
C ARG A 628 -20.99 15.23 -20.55
N GLU A 629 -22.22 15.14 -21.06
CA GLU A 629 -22.98 16.28 -21.57
C GLU A 629 -23.39 17.29 -20.48
N MET A 630 -23.38 16.89 -19.21
CA MET A 630 -23.66 17.76 -18.06
C MET A 630 -22.46 18.61 -17.64
N LEU A 631 -21.25 18.24 -18.02
CA LEU A 631 -20.03 18.91 -17.59
C LEU A 631 -19.62 20.00 -18.55
N PRO A 632 -19.19 21.20 -18.06
CA PRO A 632 -18.53 22.19 -18.89
C PRO A 632 -17.23 21.63 -19.51
N ALA A 633 -16.85 22.14 -20.67
CA ALA A 633 -15.75 21.60 -21.48
C ALA A 633 -14.42 21.45 -20.70
N THR A 634 -14.00 22.49 -19.95
CA THR A 634 -12.70 22.44 -19.25
C THR A 634 -12.72 21.40 -18.10
N PRO A 635 -13.68 21.37 -17.17
CA PRO A 635 -13.78 20.30 -16.20
C PRO A 635 -13.90 18.90 -16.81
N LEU A 636 -14.67 18.75 -17.90
CA LEU A 636 -14.78 17.46 -18.59
C LEU A 636 -13.42 17.00 -19.14
N LEU A 637 -12.70 17.87 -19.84
CA LEU A 637 -11.37 17.55 -20.37
C LEU A 637 -10.37 17.27 -19.24
N MET A 638 -10.44 18.02 -18.13
CA MET A 638 -9.61 17.76 -16.95
C MET A 638 -9.89 16.37 -16.37
N ALA A 639 -11.17 16.00 -16.21
CA ALA A 639 -11.55 14.69 -15.69
C ALA A 639 -11.12 13.55 -16.61
N LEU A 640 -11.35 13.68 -17.93
CA LEU A 640 -10.95 12.67 -18.92
C LEU A 640 -9.43 12.55 -19.03
N CYS A 641 -8.71 13.68 -19.06
CA CYS A 641 -7.25 13.67 -19.09
C CYS A 641 -6.67 13.07 -17.82
N SER A 642 -7.21 13.43 -16.65
CA SER A 642 -6.79 12.84 -15.37
C SER A 642 -7.04 11.33 -15.35
N PHE A 643 -8.22 10.88 -15.72
CA PHE A 643 -8.54 9.45 -15.82
C PHE A 643 -7.58 8.71 -16.77
N GLY A 644 -7.31 9.32 -17.94
CA GLY A 644 -6.36 8.79 -18.91
C GLY A 644 -4.93 8.69 -18.37
N CYS A 645 -4.45 9.71 -17.64
CA CYS A 645 -3.15 9.67 -16.96
C CYS A 645 -3.08 8.52 -15.95
N GLY A 646 -4.15 8.32 -15.17
CA GLY A 646 -4.23 7.19 -14.23
C GLY A 646 -4.10 5.83 -14.93
N LEU A 647 -4.82 5.63 -16.04
CA LEU A 647 -4.73 4.38 -16.81
C LEU A 647 -3.34 4.19 -17.44
N VAL A 648 -2.75 5.23 -18.00
CA VAL A 648 -1.40 5.14 -18.59
C VAL A 648 -0.36 4.77 -17.53
N LEU A 649 -0.44 5.37 -16.35
CA LEU A 649 0.46 5.01 -15.25
C LEU A 649 0.24 3.59 -14.76
N THR A 650 -1.01 3.13 -14.64
CA THR A 650 -1.30 1.73 -14.28
C THR A 650 -0.65 0.76 -15.28
N ILE A 651 -0.73 1.05 -16.58
CA ILE A 651 -0.10 0.25 -17.64
C ILE A 651 1.43 0.31 -17.55
N PHE A 652 1.98 1.50 -17.28
CA PHE A 652 3.41 1.70 -17.14
C PHE A 652 3.97 0.91 -15.94
N ASP A 653 3.35 1.04 -14.78
CA ASP A 653 3.78 0.37 -13.55
C ASP A 653 3.67 -1.15 -13.66
N ALA A 654 2.64 -1.66 -14.37
CA ALA A 654 2.48 -3.09 -14.67
C ALA A 654 3.69 -3.71 -15.38
N ASN A 655 4.44 -2.92 -16.16
CA ASN A 655 5.62 -3.36 -16.89
C ASN A 655 6.93 -2.91 -16.24
N GLY A 656 6.86 -2.16 -15.13
CA GLY A 656 8.02 -1.59 -14.45
C GLY A 656 8.80 -2.63 -13.65
N ALA A 657 8.24 -3.06 -12.54
CA ALA A 657 8.89 -3.97 -11.59
C ALA A 657 7.95 -5.06 -11.04
N GLY A 658 6.81 -5.30 -11.70
CA GLY A 658 5.79 -6.23 -11.25
C GLY A 658 4.59 -5.51 -10.61
N ILE A 659 3.72 -6.27 -9.93
CA ILE A 659 2.53 -5.75 -9.26
C ILE A 659 2.91 -5.42 -7.81
N LEU A 660 2.94 -4.12 -7.48
CA LEU A 660 3.41 -3.63 -6.19
C LEU A 660 2.36 -2.69 -5.57
N MET A 661 2.04 -2.90 -4.30
CA MET A 661 1.01 -2.14 -3.59
C MET A 661 1.32 -0.63 -3.54
N ARG A 662 2.59 -0.26 -3.37
CA ARG A 662 3.02 1.15 -3.35
C ARG A 662 2.70 1.92 -4.62
N TYR A 663 2.54 1.24 -5.77
CA TYR A 663 2.25 1.90 -7.05
C TYR A 663 0.80 2.40 -7.14
N LEU A 664 -0.10 1.98 -6.23
CA LEU A 664 -1.41 2.62 -6.09
C LEU A 664 -1.31 4.13 -5.84
N MET A 665 -0.21 4.60 -5.22
CA MET A 665 0.06 6.04 -5.05
C MET A 665 0.30 6.76 -6.39
N ASP A 666 1.00 6.13 -7.34
CA ASP A 666 1.39 6.78 -8.60
C ASP A 666 0.17 7.20 -9.44
N PHE A 667 -0.87 6.36 -9.49
CA PHE A 667 -2.04 6.61 -10.34
C PHE A 667 -3.33 6.95 -9.59
N GLY A 668 -3.43 6.65 -8.30
CA GLY A 668 -4.66 6.84 -7.54
C GLY A 668 -5.14 8.28 -7.47
N ILE A 669 -4.22 9.23 -7.35
CA ILE A 669 -4.53 10.67 -7.34
C ILE A 669 -5.24 11.14 -8.63
N PHE A 670 -4.92 10.54 -9.77
CA PHE A 670 -5.53 10.91 -11.04
C PHE A 670 -6.97 10.43 -11.14
N PHE A 671 -7.27 9.22 -10.65
CA PHE A 671 -8.66 8.76 -10.49
C PHE A 671 -9.42 9.60 -9.47
N ALA A 672 -8.75 10.04 -8.39
CA ALA A 672 -9.36 10.89 -7.37
C ALA A 672 -9.74 12.28 -7.92
N ILE A 673 -8.87 12.94 -8.66
CA ILE A 673 -9.18 14.22 -9.31
C ILE A 673 -10.38 14.06 -10.25
N SER A 674 -10.41 13.00 -11.05
CA SER A 674 -11.52 12.67 -11.94
C SER A 674 -12.83 12.44 -11.17
N SER A 675 -12.78 11.70 -10.05
CA SER A 675 -13.93 11.46 -9.16
C SER A 675 -14.44 12.74 -8.51
N VAL A 676 -13.53 13.60 -8.02
CA VAL A 676 -13.89 14.90 -7.42
C VAL A 676 -14.67 15.75 -8.40
N ILE A 677 -14.22 15.84 -9.65
CA ILE A 677 -14.92 16.58 -10.69
C ILE A 677 -16.31 15.96 -10.93
N SER A 678 -16.38 14.65 -11.10
CA SER A 678 -17.65 13.94 -11.36
C SER A 678 -18.66 14.17 -10.25
N VAL A 679 -18.26 13.95 -9.00
CA VAL A 679 -19.12 14.10 -7.82
C VAL A 679 -19.57 15.55 -7.62
N SER A 680 -18.69 16.53 -7.85
CA SER A 680 -19.03 17.94 -7.70
C SER A 680 -20.14 18.39 -8.65
N PHE A 681 -20.11 17.93 -9.89
CA PHE A 681 -21.15 18.29 -10.87
C PHE A 681 -22.48 17.57 -10.62
N ILE A 682 -22.48 16.32 -10.19
CA ILE A 682 -23.71 15.64 -9.76
C ILE A 682 -24.36 16.42 -8.60
N TRP A 683 -23.55 16.80 -7.60
CA TRP A 683 -24.05 17.56 -6.46
C TRP A 683 -24.68 18.89 -6.86
N ARG A 684 -24.04 19.63 -7.76
CA ARG A 684 -24.55 20.90 -8.26
C ARG A 684 -25.83 20.75 -9.07
N ALA A 685 -25.90 19.77 -9.96
CA ALA A 685 -27.10 19.50 -10.75
C ALA A 685 -28.32 19.20 -9.84
N GLY A 686 -28.12 18.36 -8.82
CA GLY A 686 -29.15 18.06 -7.84
C GLY A 686 -29.56 19.26 -6.97
N SER A 687 -28.61 20.15 -6.63
CA SER A 687 -28.89 21.35 -5.85
C SER A 687 -29.64 22.42 -6.65
N SER A 688 -29.37 22.53 -7.96
CA SER A 688 -29.99 23.52 -8.85
C SER A 688 -31.44 23.15 -9.20
N SER A 689 -31.75 21.88 -9.37
CA SER A 689 -33.11 21.40 -9.62
C SER A 689 -34.06 21.68 -8.44
N ASN A 690 -33.53 21.71 -7.20
CA ASN A 690 -34.31 22.08 -6.02
C ASN A 690 -34.78 23.57 -6.02
N ALA A 691 -34.14 24.42 -6.79
CA ALA A 691 -34.51 25.84 -6.90
C ALA A 691 -35.60 26.11 -7.97
N LEU A 692 -35.78 25.21 -8.93
CA LEU A 692 -36.62 25.41 -10.10
C LEU A 692 -37.89 24.51 -10.16
N VAL A 693 -37.97 23.43 -9.40
CA VAL A 693 -39.08 22.48 -9.53
C VAL A 693 -39.69 22.13 -8.17
N SER A 694 -40.90 22.64 -7.94
CA SER A 694 -41.72 22.29 -6.78
C SER A 694 -42.49 20.96 -6.97
N VAL A 695 -42.00 20.01 -7.76
CA VAL A 695 -42.66 18.73 -8.01
C VAL A 695 -42.00 17.61 -7.22
N SER A 696 -42.84 16.86 -6.51
CA SER A 696 -42.57 15.95 -5.39
C SER A 696 -41.65 14.72 -5.67
N GLY A 697 -41.15 14.53 -6.88
CA GLY A 697 -40.34 13.35 -7.24
C GLY A 697 -38.83 13.53 -7.15
N GLU A 698 -38.29 14.73 -7.45
CA GLU A 698 -36.83 14.95 -7.62
C GLU A 698 -36.06 15.14 -6.31
N LYS A 699 -36.72 15.57 -5.22
CA LYS A 699 -36.08 15.68 -3.90
C LYS A 699 -35.61 14.33 -3.33
N GLY A 700 -36.31 13.26 -3.72
CA GLY A 700 -35.94 11.90 -3.31
C GLY A 700 -34.62 11.43 -3.96
N SER A 701 -34.45 11.72 -5.26
CA SER A 701 -33.28 11.32 -6.04
C SER A 701 -31.97 11.96 -5.54
N PHE A 702 -32.01 13.27 -5.23
CA PHE A 702 -30.84 13.99 -4.71
C PHE A 702 -30.39 13.47 -3.32
N LYS A 703 -31.35 13.20 -2.42
CA LYS A 703 -31.02 12.61 -1.13
C LYS A 703 -30.43 11.20 -1.27
N ALA A 704 -30.97 10.41 -2.21
CA ALA A 704 -30.45 9.07 -2.49
C ALA A 704 -29.01 9.11 -3.01
N ALA A 705 -28.69 9.99 -3.97
CA ALA A 705 -27.31 10.17 -4.45
C ALA A 705 -26.35 10.59 -3.34
N GLY A 706 -26.76 11.53 -2.48
CA GLY A 706 -25.95 11.96 -1.35
C GLY A 706 -25.74 10.84 -0.31
N MET A 707 -26.76 10.03 -0.03
CA MET A 707 -26.64 8.86 0.84
C MET A 707 -25.71 7.79 0.25
N PHE A 708 -25.79 7.57 -1.05
CA PHE A 708 -24.92 6.64 -1.76
C PHE A 708 -23.43 7.08 -1.67
N LEU A 709 -23.13 8.36 -1.87
CA LEU A 709 -21.78 8.88 -1.70
C LEU A 709 -21.24 8.69 -0.27
N VAL A 710 -22.10 8.93 0.71
CA VAL A 710 -21.74 8.72 2.13
C VAL A 710 -21.51 7.23 2.45
N ALA A 711 -22.28 6.34 1.83
CA ALA A 711 -22.07 4.89 1.95
C ALA A 711 -20.75 4.46 1.33
N LEU A 712 -20.42 4.96 0.14
CA LEU A 712 -19.11 4.70 -0.49
C LEU A 712 -17.96 5.24 0.37
N LEU A 713 -18.13 6.40 1.01
CA LEU A 713 -17.14 6.94 1.93
C LEU A 713 -16.95 6.03 3.15
N ALA A 714 -18.04 5.60 3.77
CA ALA A 714 -17.98 4.70 4.91
C ALA A 714 -17.28 3.38 4.55
N LEU A 715 -17.57 2.83 3.37
CA LEU A 715 -16.90 1.64 2.85
C LEU A 715 -15.42 1.89 2.58
N THR A 716 -15.04 3.05 2.03
CA THR A 716 -13.64 3.43 1.83
C THR A 716 -12.89 3.50 3.16
N VAL A 717 -13.49 4.15 4.16
CA VAL A 717 -12.90 4.23 5.52
C VAL A 717 -12.74 2.85 6.14
N LEU A 718 -13.73 1.98 5.95
CA LEU A 718 -13.69 0.61 6.45
C LEU A 718 -12.55 -0.18 5.78
N MET A 719 -12.47 -0.19 4.45
CA MET A 719 -11.47 -0.97 3.72
C MET A 719 -10.04 -0.52 4.03
N GLN A 720 -9.76 0.78 3.95
CA GLN A 720 -8.44 1.29 4.28
C GLN A 720 -8.12 1.22 5.77
N GLY A 721 -9.12 1.36 6.62
CA GLY A 721 -8.98 1.17 8.06
C GLY A 721 -8.64 -0.27 8.44
N LEU A 722 -9.28 -1.27 7.83
CA LEU A 722 -8.93 -2.69 8.01
C LEU A 722 -7.50 -2.97 7.54
N TRP A 723 -7.11 -2.41 6.39
CA TRP A 723 -5.73 -2.51 5.91
C TRP A 723 -4.73 -1.91 6.90
N LEU A 724 -5.01 -0.72 7.45
CA LEU A 724 -4.16 -0.09 8.47
C LEU A 724 -4.09 -0.93 9.75
N LEU A 725 -5.20 -1.49 10.22
CA LEU A 725 -5.21 -2.34 11.41
C LEU A 725 -4.38 -3.61 11.21
N ASN A 726 -4.31 -4.12 10.00
CA ASN A 726 -3.51 -5.28 9.64
C ASN A 726 -1.99 -5.00 9.67
N ASN A 727 -1.58 -3.79 9.32
CA ASN A 727 -0.18 -3.39 9.26
C ASN A 727 0.30 -2.67 10.54
N ALA A 728 -0.53 -2.60 11.59
CA ALA A 728 -0.24 -1.92 12.86
C ALA A 728 0.41 -2.84 13.91
N VAL A 729 1.19 -3.85 13.49
CA VAL A 729 1.90 -4.76 14.40
C VAL A 729 3.39 -4.71 14.11
#